data_9b71852655901468135e3c426b5bfd39
#
_entry.id   9b71852655901468135e3c426b5bfd39
#
_cell.length_a   1.000
_cell.length_b   1.000
_cell.length_c   1.000
_cell.angle_alpha   90.00
_cell.angle_beta   90.00
_cell.angle_gamma   90.00
#
_symmetry.space_group_name_H-M   'P 1'
#
loop_
_entity.id
_entity.type
_entity.pdbx_description
1 polymer ?
#
loop_
_entity_poly.entity_id
_entity_poly.type
_entity_poly.pdbx_seq_one_letter_code
_entity_poly.pdbx_strand_id
1 'polypeptide(L)'
;ASVINVVLDSDSKALDEVVVTAMGLTREKKALGYAMQELKGDDLLASREPNLANSLSGKVSGLQIVRSSNGVGGSSKIVLRGNNSLTGSNQPLIVVDGTPMDNFTGGVDDVWGNSGADMGNGLSDINPEDIESMTVLKGASAAALYGSRAGNGVILITTKSGRKNEGLGITINAGITAETIFLKPDLQNDFGQGSVGVYDNQSRLSWGPKAMGQMVTDWRGNQIPLHTYDNIDAFFRTGTSFNEGVSFQQNIKGTAVFASVNRSDDASITPRSKLNKTNITLRATTFLDEAEKWKVDAKVNYINQNAHNRPIQGVNPSNAFNTIYNLPRSLNIREFEDDVDEQGNMIWYDASKNPQENPYWVTRYRQNEDTRNRLLGNISLKYAPTDWFDIELRGGTDYYTTTKSEKVYAGGNTSPRGLYTEGSETFYENNFSFLATARKDNLIDRLGGFVTFGGNLMLQQRNKMNASAGELLVPNLFSLNNGVNKPTVTSELIRRRMNSLYGSLQLNWDGYLFLDVTARNDWSSTMSKANRSYFYPSVSLSLVISDMLPKIGGSMPDWFSFAKVRASFAEVGNDLDPYQLYNFYSVGKDPNGNTTAKPGKVLYDSDVRSELIKSWEAGFDIRFFNNRLGLDAAWYKSNATRQLLDLPMDPFSGYASRKINAGNIQNEGLEISLNGTILDNPAGLSWSSTAQFSLNRNKIKELYEGVNLYDIKTFDAIQIVAPVGGYYGEIYGQTFMRVTDENSPHYGKIVVGDDGLPLISTEKSKVGNQSPDWMMGWTNNFSYKGFNLSFLIDFRIGGSIYSATASNLYTRGNAAGTVVNGDRAEFVVPNTVVQQGSGYAENTVAVTPQNYWERIGSTGNYGLPEVYTYSATNVRLRNITFGYEFNRQMLKKTPFQRVRLSATCNNVWMIHYNLSLIHI
;
A
#
# COMPACT_ATOMS: atom_id res chain seq x y z
N ALA A 1 39.62 -12.56 52.10
CA ALA A 1 39.15 -12.14 50.79
C ALA A 1 38.30 -10.93 51.00
N SER A 2 38.81 -9.76 50.61
CA SER A 2 38.09 -8.47 50.62
C SER A 2 37.09 -8.45 49.46
N VAL A 3 35.80 -8.36 49.74
CA VAL A 3 34.77 -8.11 48.73
C VAL A 3 34.89 -6.64 48.32
N ILE A 4 35.32 -6.37 47.10
CA ILE A 4 35.28 -5.06 46.47
C ILE A 4 33.91 -4.92 45.83
N ASN A 5 33.02 -4.11 46.44
CA ASN A 5 31.77 -3.70 45.79
C ASN A 5 32.11 -2.59 44.79
N VAL A 6 32.15 -2.94 43.50
CA VAL A 6 32.21 -1.95 42.41
C VAL A 6 30.79 -1.56 42.11
N VAL A 7 30.39 -0.35 42.44
CA VAL A 7 29.18 0.28 41.90
C VAL A 7 29.57 0.79 40.50
N LEU A 8 29.11 0.11 39.47
CA LEU A 8 29.18 0.62 38.11
C LEU A 8 28.03 1.63 37.97
N ASP A 9 28.37 2.92 37.96
CA ASP A 9 27.47 3.91 37.39
C ASP A 9 27.21 3.55 35.92
N SER A 10 25.95 3.54 35.53
CA SER A 10 25.62 3.38 34.14
C SER A 10 26.26 4.52 33.35
N ASP A 11 27.31 4.25 32.62
CA ASP A 11 27.89 5.21 31.69
C ASP A 11 26.82 5.47 30.62
N SER A 12 26.11 6.57 30.75
CA SER A 12 25.06 7.04 29.84
C SER A 12 25.66 7.71 28.58
N LYS A 13 26.91 7.46 28.26
CA LYS A 13 27.39 7.73 26.89
C LYS A 13 26.59 6.83 25.98
N ALA A 14 25.58 7.42 25.36
CA ALA A 14 24.89 6.81 24.25
C ALA A 14 25.98 6.34 23.27
N LEU A 15 26.16 5.03 23.12
CA LEU A 15 26.90 4.43 22.02
C LEU A 15 26.40 5.15 20.78
N ASP A 16 27.28 5.74 19.99
CA ASP A 16 26.94 6.46 18.78
C ASP A 16 26.04 5.53 17.95
N GLU A 17 24.74 5.88 17.85
CA GLU A 17 23.74 5.07 17.18
C GLU A 17 24.10 4.98 15.71
N VAL A 18 24.54 3.81 15.29
CA VAL A 18 25.02 3.54 13.94
C VAL A 18 23.88 2.97 13.12
N VAL A 19 23.63 3.57 11.97
CA VAL A 19 22.51 3.18 11.09
C VAL A 19 23.01 2.80 9.71
N VAL A 20 22.30 1.89 9.06
CA VAL A 20 22.55 1.54 7.66
C VAL A 20 21.89 2.60 6.78
N THR A 21 22.68 3.21 5.91
CA THR A 21 22.23 4.21 4.95
C THR A 21 22.28 3.70 3.51
N ALA A 22 22.15 4.60 2.55
CA ALA A 22 22.18 4.23 1.13
C ALA A 22 23.43 3.42 0.76
N MET A 23 23.28 2.47 -0.14
CA MET A 23 24.29 1.50 -0.59
C MET A 23 24.85 0.57 0.51
N GLY A 24 24.14 0.46 1.66
CA GLY A 24 24.61 -0.35 2.78
C GLY A 24 25.75 0.27 3.57
N LEU A 25 26.03 1.55 3.39
CA LEU A 25 27.02 2.28 4.16
C LEU A 25 26.53 2.46 5.59
N THR A 26 27.37 2.14 6.54
CA THR A 26 27.10 2.32 7.96
C THR A 26 27.58 3.71 8.39
N ARG A 27 26.70 4.50 9.02
CA ARG A 27 27.01 5.89 9.46
C ARG A 27 26.48 6.16 10.85
N GLU A 28 27.13 7.07 11.56
CA GLU A 28 26.60 7.60 12.82
C GLU A 28 25.34 8.44 12.54
N LYS A 29 24.27 8.18 13.25
CA LYS A 29 22.99 8.90 13.08
C LYS A 29 23.13 10.40 13.29
N LYS A 30 24.03 10.82 14.21
CA LYS A 30 24.30 12.24 14.45
C LYS A 30 24.92 12.95 13.23
N ALA A 31 25.70 12.24 12.42
CA ALA A 31 26.35 12.79 11.24
C ALA A 31 25.39 13.03 10.06
N LEU A 32 24.20 12.44 10.04
CA LEU A 32 23.26 12.52 8.91
C LEU A 32 22.60 13.90 8.83
N GLY A 33 22.72 14.55 7.68
CA GLY A 33 22.11 15.85 7.38
C GLY A 33 20.67 15.78 6.83
N TYR A 34 20.01 14.63 6.83
CA TYR A 34 18.67 14.38 6.32
C TYR A 34 17.83 13.53 7.27
N ALA A 35 16.50 13.52 7.05
CA ALA A 35 15.58 12.73 7.86
C ALA A 35 15.57 11.24 7.46
N MET A 36 15.69 10.39 8.45
CA MET A 36 15.50 8.96 8.33
C MET A 36 14.81 8.40 9.58
N GLN A 37 14.19 7.25 9.43
CA GLN A 37 13.57 6.56 10.55
C GLN A 37 13.88 5.07 10.49
N GLU A 38 14.36 4.51 11.59
CA GLU A 38 14.63 3.09 11.74
C GLU A 38 13.58 2.43 12.63
N LEU A 39 13.15 1.24 12.24
CA LEU A 39 12.31 0.33 13.00
C LEU A 39 13.09 -0.97 13.21
N LYS A 40 13.11 -1.48 14.42
CA LYS A 40 13.70 -2.79 14.72
C LYS A 40 12.76 -3.92 14.31
N GLY A 41 13.31 -5.09 14.03
CA GLY A 41 12.53 -6.28 13.68
C GLY A 41 11.45 -6.62 14.73
N ASP A 42 11.78 -6.48 16.02
CA ASP A 42 10.82 -6.73 17.12
C ASP A 42 9.59 -5.79 17.09
N ASP A 43 9.76 -4.53 16.65
CA ASP A 43 8.66 -3.58 16.49
C ASP A 43 7.72 -3.97 15.35
N LEU A 44 8.25 -4.61 14.30
CA LEU A 44 7.47 -5.12 13.17
C LEU A 44 6.67 -6.36 13.58
N LEU A 45 7.26 -7.24 14.38
CA LEU A 45 6.63 -8.47 14.88
C LEU A 45 5.52 -8.21 15.90
N ALA A 46 5.52 -7.06 16.59
CA ALA A 46 4.49 -6.71 17.55
C ALA A 46 3.06 -6.69 16.97
N SER A 47 2.90 -6.41 15.68
CA SER A 47 1.60 -6.34 15.00
C SER A 47 1.31 -7.49 14.04
N ARG A 48 2.24 -8.41 13.79
CA ARG A 48 2.13 -9.61 12.93
C ARG A 48 1.07 -9.53 11.82
N GLU A 49 1.25 -8.58 10.92
CA GLU A 49 0.37 -8.40 9.75
C GLU A 49 0.81 -9.37 8.63
N PRO A 50 -0.13 -10.00 7.90
CA PRO A 50 0.19 -10.90 6.78
C PRO A 50 0.99 -10.21 5.66
N ASN A 51 0.76 -8.92 5.43
CA ASN A 51 1.54 -8.08 4.53
C ASN A 51 2.43 -7.13 5.36
N LEU A 52 3.74 -7.27 5.22
CA LEU A 52 4.74 -6.48 5.96
C LEU A 52 4.52 -4.95 5.81
N ALA A 53 4.07 -4.48 4.64
CA ALA A 53 3.76 -3.06 4.44
C ALA A 53 2.80 -2.53 5.51
N ASN A 54 1.79 -3.32 5.87
CA ASN A 54 0.76 -2.91 6.81
C ASN A 54 1.26 -2.70 8.24
N SER A 55 2.33 -3.40 8.62
CA SER A 55 2.96 -3.25 9.94
C SER A 55 3.64 -1.89 10.15
N LEU A 56 3.89 -1.14 9.07
CA LEU A 56 4.53 0.19 9.10
C LEU A 56 3.54 1.33 9.39
N SER A 57 2.24 1.09 9.20
CA SER A 57 1.21 2.12 9.37
C SER A 57 1.17 2.65 10.80
N GLY A 58 1.17 3.98 10.96
CA GLY A 58 1.20 4.65 12.26
C GLY A 58 2.56 4.60 12.99
N LYS A 59 3.57 3.87 12.46
CA LYS A 59 4.90 3.76 13.05
C LYS A 59 5.96 4.64 12.38
N VAL A 60 5.72 5.07 11.14
CA VAL A 60 6.62 5.92 10.36
C VAL A 60 5.91 7.22 9.98
N SER A 61 6.48 8.36 10.38
CA SER A 61 5.93 9.67 9.98
C SER A 61 6.13 9.91 8.48
N GLY A 62 5.11 10.51 7.82
CA GLY A 62 5.11 10.77 6.38
C GLY A 62 4.81 9.56 5.49
N LEU A 63 4.56 8.38 6.06
CA LEU A 63 4.24 7.17 5.34
C LEU A 63 2.73 6.92 5.34
N GLN A 64 2.13 6.86 4.15
CA GLN A 64 0.74 6.46 3.94
C GLN A 64 0.70 5.06 3.33
N ILE A 65 -0.13 4.18 3.90
CA ILE A 65 -0.37 2.83 3.40
C ILE A 65 -1.84 2.69 3.06
N VAL A 66 -2.11 2.29 1.82
CA VAL A 66 -3.45 2.00 1.33
C VAL A 66 -3.51 0.50 1.05
N ARG A 67 -4.36 -0.20 1.79
CA ARG A 67 -4.56 -1.65 1.68
C ARG A 67 -5.55 -1.96 0.56
N SER A 68 -5.35 -3.07 -0.11
CA SER A 68 -6.35 -3.70 -0.94
C SER A 68 -7.43 -4.37 -0.07
N SER A 69 -8.67 -4.41 -0.56
CA SER A 69 -9.78 -5.12 0.08
C SER A 69 -9.77 -6.65 -0.17
N ASN A 70 -8.76 -7.19 -0.83
CA ASN A 70 -8.68 -8.62 -1.21
C ASN A 70 -8.32 -9.58 -0.07
N GLY A 71 -8.35 -9.12 1.19
CA GLY A 71 -8.09 -9.99 2.34
C GLY A 71 -6.65 -10.48 2.41
N VAL A 72 -6.48 -11.75 2.80
CA VAL A 72 -5.17 -12.37 2.98
C VAL A 72 -4.38 -12.40 1.69
N GLY A 73 -3.17 -11.84 1.72
CA GLY A 73 -2.28 -11.76 0.56
C GLY A 73 -2.63 -10.67 -0.45
N GLY A 74 -3.56 -9.76 -0.12
CA GLY A 74 -3.83 -8.56 -0.91
C GLY A 74 -2.66 -7.59 -0.93
N SER A 75 -2.57 -6.78 -1.99
CA SER A 75 -1.52 -5.78 -2.15
C SER A 75 -1.70 -4.58 -1.22
N SER A 76 -0.63 -3.84 -1.01
CA SER A 76 -0.66 -2.56 -0.29
C SER A 76 0.17 -1.54 -1.06
N LYS A 77 -0.41 -0.37 -1.33
CA LYS A 77 0.29 0.77 -1.92
C LYS A 77 0.94 1.58 -0.81
N ILE A 78 2.21 1.90 -1.00
CA ILE A 78 3.01 2.69 -0.09
C ILE A 78 3.29 4.03 -0.73
N VAL A 79 2.98 5.14 -0.06
CA VAL A 79 3.29 6.50 -0.50
C VAL A 79 4.05 7.22 0.62
N LEU A 80 5.18 7.81 0.29
CA LEU A 80 6.04 8.52 1.22
C LEU A 80 6.11 10.00 0.83
N ARG A 81 5.68 10.92 1.73
CA ARG A 81 5.67 12.37 1.50
C ARG A 81 4.86 12.83 0.28
N GLY A 82 3.79 12.09 -0.08
CA GLY A 82 2.89 12.41 -1.18
C GLY A 82 3.33 11.88 -2.54
N ASN A 83 2.60 12.28 -3.59
CA ASN A 83 2.85 11.85 -4.96
C ASN A 83 3.76 12.86 -5.68
N ASN A 84 4.75 12.37 -6.40
CA ASN A 84 5.71 13.16 -7.18
C ASN A 84 5.50 13.05 -8.70
N SER A 85 4.72 12.08 -9.18
CA SER A 85 4.44 11.89 -10.60
C SER A 85 2.94 11.75 -10.84
N LEU A 86 2.46 12.32 -11.96
CA LEU A 86 1.06 12.21 -12.42
C LEU A 86 0.79 10.88 -13.13
N THR A 87 1.77 10.35 -13.84
CA THR A 87 1.63 9.13 -14.67
C THR A 87 2.53 7.97 -14.25
N GLY A 88 3.63 8.25 -13.53
CA GLY A 88 4.59 7.25 -13.06
C GLY A 88 4.28 6.64 -11.71
N SER A 89 5.11 5.68 -11.28
CA SER A 89 5.00 5.09 -9.95
C SER A 89 5.36 6.09 -8.86
N ASN A 90 4.56 6.13 -7.81
CA ASN A 90 4.77 6.95 -6.61
C ASN A 90 5.20 6.12 -5.39
N GLN A 91 5.53 4.83 -5.57
CA GLN A 91 5.97 3.97 -4.49
C GLN A 91 7.48 4.10 -4.23
N PRO A 92 7.94 3.97 -2.97
CA PRO A 92 9.36 3.97 -2.63
C PRO A 92 10.06 2.74 -3.17
N LEU A 93 11.37 2.87 -3.42
CA LEU A 93 12.23 1.74 -3.76
C LEU A 93 12.42 0.83 -2.55
N ILE A 94 12.23 -0.47 -2.72
CA ILE A 94 12.55 -1.46 -1.70
C ILE A 94 13.94 -2.02 -1.96
N VAL A 95 14.77 -2.08 -0.92
CA VAL A 95 16.12 -2.62 -1.01
C VAL A 95 16.33 -3.60 0.14
N VAL A 96 16.74 -4.83 -0.19
CA VAL A 96 17.00 -5.90 0.79
C VAL A 96 18.49 -6.23 0.80
N ASP A 97 19.17 -5.96 1.92
CA ASP A 97 20.63 -6.15 2.10
C ASP A 97 21.45 -5.53 0.95
N GLY A 98 21.04 -4.34 0.51
CA GLY A 98 21.70 -3.59 -0.55
C GLY A 98 21.31 -3.96 -1.97
N THR A 99 20.45 -4.96 -2.18
CA THR A 99 19.91 -5.36 -3.49
C THR A 99 18.52 -4.79 -3.70
N PRO A 100 18.28 -3.98 -4.74
CA PRO A 100 16.93 -3.54 -5.09
C PRO A 100 16.01 -4.72 -5.38
N MET A 101 14.77 -4.60 -4.93
CA MET A 101 13.73 -5.61 -5.07
C MET A 101 12.52 -5.02 -5.80
N ASP A 102 11.97 -5.77 -6.75
CA ASP A 102 10.72 -5.39 -7.42
C ASP A 102 9.54 -5.45 -6.44
N ASN A 103 8.91 -4.30 -6.22
CA ASN A 103 7.70 -4.18 -5.42
C ASN A 103 6.49 -4.05 -6.36
N PHE A 104 6.31 -5.05 -7.23
CA PHE A 104 5.14 -5.10 -8.10
C PHE A 104 3.85 -4.98 -7.29
N THR A 105 2.77 -4.53 -7.94
CA THR A 105 1.41 -4.56 -7.41
C THR A 105 0.62 -5.55 -8.25
N GLY A 106 0.11 -6.60 -7.61
CA GLY A 106 -0.57 -7.70 -8.31
C GLY A 106 -2.02 -7.41 -8.69
N GLY A 107 -2.54 -6.22 -8.36
CA GLY A 107 -3.89 -5.82 -8.73
C GLY A 107 -4.02 -5.51 -10.22
N VAL A 108 -5.18 -5.77 -10.80
CA VAL A 108 -5.53 -5.41 -12.17
C VAL A 108 -6.43 -4.18 -12.14
N ASP A 109 -5.97 -3.10 -12.77
CA ASP A 109 -6.78 -1.88 -12.94
C ASP A 109 -7.79 -2.06 -14.06
N ASP A 110 -9.07 -1.96 -13.74
CA ASP A 110 -10.15 -1.87 -14.68
C ASP A 110 -10.95 -0.58 -14.45
N VAL A 111 -11.11 0.23 -15.50
CA VAL A 111 -11.88 1.49 -15.46
C VAL A 111 -13.37 1.29 -15.19
N TRP A 112 -13.87 0.06 -15.42
CA TRP A 112 -15.26 -0.32 -15.15
C TRP A 112 -15.46 -0.93 -13.74
N GLY A 113 -14.41 -1.01 -12.92
CA GLY A 113 -14.46 -1.62 -11.60
C GLY A 113 -14.50 -3.15 -11.61
N ASN A 114 -14.28 -3.80 -12.76
CA ASN A 114 -14.15 -5.25 -12.90
C ASN A 114 -12.71 -5.69 -12.68
N SER A 115 -12.16 -5.47 -11.49
CA SER A 115 -10.80 -5.91 -11.22
C SER A 115 -10.69 -7.44 -11.13
N GLY A 116 -9.55 -7.96 -11.57
CA GLY A 116 -9.20 -9.38 -11.40
C GLY A 116 -8.71 -9.71 -9.98
N ALA A 117 -8.17 -10.91 -9.82
CA ALA A 117 -7.55 -11.33 -8.56
C ALA A 117 -6.28 -10.52 -8.27
N ASP A 118 -6.13 -10.04 -7.04
CA ASP A 118 -4.94 -9.34 -6.56
C ASP A 118 -3.91 -10.35 -6.03
N MET A 119 -2.75 -10.43 -6.68
CA MET A 119 -1.68 -11.37 -6.32
C MET A 119 -0.69 -10.83 -5.27
N GLY A 120 -1.05 -9.76 -4.53
CA GLY A 120 -0.20 -9.14 -3.53
C GLY A 120 0.83 -8.17 -4.12
N ASN A 121 1.80 -7.80 -3.32
CA ASN A 121 2.92 -6.95 -3.72
C ASN A 121 4.27 -7.55 -3.29
N GLY A 122 5.36 -7.06 -3.88
CA GLY A 122 6.69 -7.61 -3.63
C GLY A 122 7.11 -7.62 -2.16
N LEU A 123 6.77 -6.58 -1.39
CA LEU A 123 7.10 -6.48 0.03
C LEU A 123 6.36 -7.53 0.88
N SER A 124 5.19 -8.00 0.45
CA SER A 124 4.45 -9.07 1.14
C SER A 124 5.16 -10.43 1.08
N ASP A 125 6.12 -10.59 0.17
CA ASP A 125 6.90 -11.83 0.05
C ASP A 125 7.92 -11.98 1.19
N ILE A 126 8.40 -10.86 1.77
CA ILE A 126 9.42 -10.87 2.83
C ILE A 126 8.82 -11.34 4.16
N ASN A 127 9.52 -12.26 4.83
CA ASN A 127 9.13 -12.70 6.15
C ASN A 127 9.62 -11.73 7.24
N PRO A 128 8.72 -11.16 8.07
CA PRO A 128 9.10 -10.26 9.17
C PRO A 128 10.06 -10.89 10.20
N GLU A 129 9.99 -12.21 10.41
CA GLU A 129 10.85 -12.92 11.37
C GLU A 129 12.33 -12.91 10.98
N ASP A 130 12.65 -12.71 9.70
CA ASP A 130 14.03 -12.66 9.20
C ASP A 130 14.62 -11.25 9.21
N ILE A 131 13.84 -10.22 9.61
CA ILE A 131 14.27 -8.82 9.58
C ILE A 131 15.00 -8.48 10.89
N GLU A 132 16.18 -7.87 10.78
CA GLU A 132 16.90 -7.24 11.89
C GLU A 132 16.44 -5.81 12.10
N SER A 133 16.41 -5.01 11.02
CA SER A 133 15.91 -3.64 11.02
C SER A 133 15.36 -3.22 9.67
N MET A 134 14.52 -2.20 9.70
CA MET A 134 14.00 -1.52 8.52
C MET A 134 14.25 -0.03 8.64
N THR A 135 14.95 0.55 7.66
CA THR A 135 15.27 1.98 7.62
C THR A 135 14.51 2.64 6.49
N VAL A 136 13.72 3.67 6.81
CA VAL A 136 12.99 4.48 5.83
C VAL A 136 13.76 5.76 5.55
N LEU A 137 14.30 5.87 4.34
CA LEU A 137 14.97 7.06 3.82
C LEU A 137 13.93 7.94 3.13
N LYS A 138 13.55 9.05 3.79
CA LYS A 138 12.33 9.79 3.44
C LYS A 138 12.53 10.85 2.34
N GLY A 139 13.70 11.43 2.24
CA GLY A 139 13.98 12.55 1.32
C GLY A 139 14.86 12.15 0.15
N ALA A 140 14.87 12.98 -0.89
CA ALA A 140 15.74 12.83 -2.04
C ALA A 140 17.23 12.80 -1.66
N SER A 141 17.65 13.57 -0.66
CA SER A 141 19.02 13.59 -0.16
C SER A 141 19.46 12.25 0.42
N ALA A 142 18.58 11.60 1.18
CA ALA A 142 18.85 10.30 1.76
C ALA A 142 18.92 9.19 0.70
N ALA A 143 18.24 9.38 -0.41
CA ALA A 143 18.03 8.40 -1.48
C ALA A 143 18.90 8.63 -2.71
N ALA A 144 19.61 9.76 -2.81
CA ALA A 144 20.35 10.19 -4.00
C ALA A 144 21.32 9.13 -4.56
N LEU A 145 21.96 8.35 -3.69
CA LEU A 145 22.87 7.28 -4.12
C LEU A 145 22.19 6.10 -4.83
N TYR A 146 20.84 5.95 -4.67
CA TYR A 146 20.05 4.96 -5.42
C TYR A 146 19.53 5.48 -6.77
N GLY A 147 19.70 6.77 -7.06
CA GLY A 147 19.39 7.41 -8.36
C GLY A 147 17.90 7.58 -8.62
N SER A 148 17.51 7.55 -9.90
CA SER A 148 16.14 7.86 -10.38
C SER A 148 15.03 7.02 -9.74
N ARG A 149 15.32 5.80 -9.34
CA ARG A 149 14.34 4.90 -8.71
C ARG A 149 13.98 5.30 -7.27
N ALA A 150 14.76 6.18 -6.67
CA ALA A 150 14.63 6.60 -5.27
C ALA A 150 13.97 7.98 -5.10
N GLY A 151 13.42 8.55 -6.16
CA GLY A 151 12.71 9.85 -6.12
C GLY A 151 11.55 9.91 -5.14
N ASN A 152 10.94 8.76 -4.86
CA ASN A 152 9.85 8.60 -3.88
C ASN A 152 10.31 8.06 -2.52
N GLY A 153 11.62 8.13 -2.22
CA GLY A 153 12.23 7.57 -1.01
C GLY A 153 12.64 6.10 -1.17
N VAL A 154 13.23 5.55 -0.11
CA VAL A 154 13.72 4.16 -0.08
C VAL A 154 13.37 3.50 1.24
N ILE A 155 12.95 2.25 1.19
CA ILE A 155 12.80 1.37 2.35
C ILE A 155 13.93 0.34 2.30
N LEU A 156 14.89 0.47 3.22
CA LEU A 156 16.00 -0.46 3.36
C LEU A 156 15.62 -1.55 4.38
N ILE A 157 15.73 -2.79 3.98
CA ILE A 157 15.50 -3.95 4.84
C ILE A 157 16.86 -4.62 5.08
N THR A 158 17.27 -4.65 6.34
CA THR A 158 18.42 -5.41 6.78
C THR A 158 17.94 -6.70 7.41
N THR A 159 18.38 -7.83 6.86
CA THR A 159 18.00 -9.14 7.41
C THR A 159 19.01 -9.60 8.46
N LYS A 160 18.55 -10.48 9.35
CA LYS A 160 19.37 -11.09 10.39
C LYS A 160 20.63 -11.72 9.81
N SER A 161 21.72 -11.57 10.53
CA SER A 161 23.00 -12.19 10.22
C SER A 161 23.43 -13.08 11.39
N GLY A 162 24.42 -13.93 11.19
CA GLY A 162 24.96 -14.72 12.26
C GLY A 162 25.59 -13.84 13.35
N ARG A 163 25.33 -14.14 14.60
CA ARG A 163 25.97 -13.55 15.77
C ARG A 163 26.29 -14.62 16.80
N LYS A 164 27.26 -14.37 17.66
CA LYS A 164 27.55 -15.28 18.75
C LYS A 164 26.39 -15.27 19.74
N ASN A 165 25.73 -16.42 19.87
CA ASN A 165 24.65 -16.62 20.85
C ASN A 165 25.13 -17.58 21.93
N GLU A 166 24.64 -17.40 23.16
CA GLU A 166 24.74 -18.40 24.20
C GLU A 166 23.86 -19.60 23.81
N GLY A 167 24.39 -20.84 23.91
CA GLY A 167 23.67 -22.07 23.53
C GLY A 167 23.69 -22.39 22.04
N LEU A 168 22.65 -23.09 21.57
CA LEU A 168 22.58 -23.60 20.20
C LEU A 168 22.26 -22.54 19.14
N GLY A 169 21.76 -21.38 19.53
CA GLY A 169 21.35 -20.32 18.61
C GLY A 169 20.08 -20.64 17.80
N ILE A 170 19.24 -21.56 18.27
CA ILE A 170 17.99 -21.95 17.64
C ILE A 170 16.83 -21.13 18.22
N THR A 171 16.00 -20.56 17.34
CA THR A 171 14.73 -19.90 17.71
C THR A 171 13.59 -20.61 17.01
N ILE A 172 12.52 -20.91 17.75
CA ILE A 172 11.30 -21.50 17.24
C ILE A 172 10.17 -20.50 17.47
N ASN A 173 9.42 -20.19 16.43
CA ASN A 173 8.24 -19.33 16.46
C ASN A 173 7.03 -20.13 15.99
N ALA A 174 5.91 -20.00 16.71
CA ALA A 174 4.64 -20.56 16.29
C ALA A 174 3.53 -19.58 16.65
N GLY A 175 2.55 -19.45 15.77
CA GLY A 175 1.42 -18.54 15.98
C GLY A 175 0.15 -19.02 15.29
N ILE A 176 -0.98 -18.71 15.89
CA ILE A 176 -2.30 -18.89 15.31
C ILE A 176 -3.02 -17.55 15.32
N THR A 177 -3.67 -17.22 14.21
CA THR A 177 -4.52 -16.03 14.07
C THR A 177 -5.92 -16.45 13.68
N ALA A 178 -6.93 -15.83 14.29
CA ALA A 178 -8.32 -15.90 13.86
C ALA A 178 -8.73 -14.52 13.33
N GLU A 179 -9.37 -14.48 12.17
CA GLU A 179 -9.79 -13.26 11.47
C GLU A 179 -11.30 -13.26 11.27
N THR A 180 -11.95 -12.17 11.63
CA THR A 180 -13.39 -11.96 11.43
C THR A 180 -13.64 -10.62 10.77
N ILE A 181 -14.83 -10.39 10.21
CA ILE A 181 -15.23 -9.09 9.66
C ILE A 181 -15.26 -8.08 10.81
N PHE A 182 -14.52 -6.99 10.64
CA PHE A 182 -14.39 -5.94 11.64
C PHE A 182 -15.53 -4.92 11.56
N LEU A 183 -15.89 -4.48 10.35
CA LEU A 183 -16.97 -3.55 10.10
C LEU A 183 -17.90 -4.11 9.03
N LYS A 184 -19.21 -3.94 9.24
CA LYS A 184 -20.26 -4.31 8.30
C LYS A 184 -21.00 -3.06 7.84
N PRO A 185 -21.57 -3.06 6.62
CA PRO A 185 -22.53 -2.02 6.24
C PRO A 185 -23.75 -2.05 7.18
N ASP A 186 -24.27 -0.87 7.46
CA ASP A 186 -25.48 -0.71 8.25
C ASP A 186 -26.70 -0.99 7.36
N LEU A 187 -27.28 -2.19 7.52
CA LEU A 187 -28.36 -2.71 6.70
C LEU A 187 -29.70 -2.63 7.44
N GLN A 188 -30.79 -2.30 6.70
CA GLN A 188 -32.14 -2.34 7.24
C GLN A 188 -32.64 -3.79 7.42
N ASN A 189 -33.50 -4.00 8.39
CA ASN A 189 -34.08 -5.30 8.72
C ASN A 189 -35.62 -5.28 8.79
N ASP A 190 -36.25 -4.26 8.21
CA ASP A 190 -37.69 -4.02 8.31
C ASP A 190 -38.46 -4.42 7.04
N PHE A 191 -37.84 -4.32 5.86
CA PHE A 191 -38.52 -4.51 4.57
C PHE A 191 -37.87 -5.63 3.75
N GLY A 192 -38.74 -6.40 3.07
CA GLY A 192 -38.34 -7.52 2.24
C GLY A 192 -38.12 -7.18 0.79
N GLN A 193 -37.91 -8.22 0.00
CA GLN A 193 -37.73 -8.22 -1.44
C GLN A 193 -38.96 -7.66 -2.17
N GLY A 194 -38.72 -6.91 -3.23
CA GLY A 194 -39.77 -6.33 -4.08
C GLY A 194 -39.53 -4.87 -4.44
N SER A 195 -40.58 -4.22 -4.95
CA SER A 195 -40.56 -2.81 -5.38
C SER A 195 -41.91 -2.16 -5.09
N VAL A 196 -41.91 -0.86 -4.84
CA VAL A 196 -43.12 -0.05 -4.59
C VAL A 196 -44.03 -0.65 -3.50
N GLY A 197 -43.43 -1.21 -2.44
CA GLY A 197 -44.16 -1.84 -1.34
C GLY A 197 -44.77 -3.23 -1.68
N VAL A 198 -44.57 -3.76 -2.89
CA VAL A 198 -45.11 -5.03 -3.34
C VAL A 198 -44.00 -6.09 -3.35
N TYR A 199 -44.30 -7.27 -2.82
CA TYR A 199 -43.37 -8.41 -2.84
C TYR A 199 -43.24 -8.96 -4.26
N ASP A 200 -41.98 -9.20 -4.67
CA ASP A 200 -41.64 -9.85 -5.91
C ASP A 200 -40.41 -10.75 -5.68
N ASN A 201 -40.60 -12.07 -5.82
CA ASN A 201 -39.57 -13.07 -5.55
C ASN A 201 -38.43 -13.13 -6.58
N GLN A 202 -38.51 -12.38 -7.68
CA GLN A 202 -37.46 -12.21 -8.67
C GLN A 202 -36.75 -10.85 -8.58
N SER A 203 -37.28 -9.94 -7.74
CA SER A 203 -36.70 -8.61 -7.57
C SER A 203 -35.31 -8.65 -6.94
N ARG A 204 -34.42 -7.78 -7.39
CA ARG A 204 -33.11 -7.53 -6.79
C ARG A 204 -33.13 -6.42 -5.76
N LEU A 205 -34.30 -5.87 -5.47
CA LEU A 205 -34.51 -4.72 -4.62
C LEU A 205 -35.17 -5.15 -3.30
N SER A 206 -34.94 -4.40 -2.26
CA SER A 206 -35.61 -4.53 -0.96
C SER A 206 -36.59 -3.39 -0.72
N TRP A 207 -37.30 -2.96 -1.76
CA TRP A 207 -38.36 -1.97 -1.72
C TRP A 207 -39.78 -2.63 -1.65
N GLY A 208 -39.81 -3.91 -1.23
CA GLY A 208 -41.04 -4.68 -1.01
C GLY A 208 -41.75 -4.28 0.29
N PRO A 209 -42.74 -5.09 0.73
CA PRO A 209 -43.50 -4.81 1.92
C PRO A 209 -42.70 -5.01 3.22
N LYS A 210 -43.22 -4.43 4.30
CA LYS A 210 -42.68 -4.62 5.65
C LYS A 210 -42.73 -6.11 6.02
N ALA A 211 -41.63 -6.64 6.55
CA ALA A 211 -41.48 -8.05 6.92
C ALA A 211 -42.05 -8.29 8.33
N MET A 212 -43.30 -8.69 8.39
CA MET A 212 -44.05 -8.94 9.64
C MET A 212 -44.43 -10.42 9.83
N GLY A 213 -43.82 -11.33 9.04
CA GLY A 213 -44.12 -12.75 9.07
C GLY A 213 -45.34 -13.17 8.21
N GLN A 214 -45.87 -12.26 7.37
CA GLN A 214 -46.88 -12.59 6.40
C GLN A 214 -46.37 -13.63 5.38
N MET A 215 -47.26 -14.52 4.95
CA MET A 215 -46.90 -15.57 3.99
C MET A 215 -46.75 -15.00 2.59
N VAL A 216 -45.62 -15.36 1.96
CA VAL A 216 -45.24 -14.98 0.58
C VAL A 216 -44.77 -16.21 -0.17
N THR A 217 -44.85 -16.17 -1.51
CA THR A 217 -44.35 -17.25 -2.35
C THR A 217 -42.87 -17.00 -2.65
N ASP A 218 -41.97 -17.87 -2.21
CA ASP A 218 -40.54 -17.78 -2.47
C ASP A 218 -40.18 -18.02 -3.95
N TRP A 219 -38.92 -17.90 -4.30
CA TRP A 219 -38.42 -18.14 -5.64
C TRP A 219 -38.54 -19.61 -6.13
N ARG A 220 -38.73 -20.55 -5.20
CA ARG A 220 -39.00 -21.98 -5.49
C ARG A 220 -40.51 -22.31 -5.60
N GLY A 221 -41.38 -21.32 -5.34
CA GLY A 221 -42.83 -21.51 -5.32
C GLY A 221 -43.40 -21.96 -3.99
N ASN A 222 -42.62 -21.99 -2.91
CA ASN A 222 -43.06 -22.39 -1.58
C ASN A 222 -43.68 -21.18 -0.84
N GLN A 223 -44.66 -21.47 0.03
CA GLN A 223 -45.20 -20.49 0.96
C GLN A 223 -44.30 -20.37 2.19
N ILE A 224 -43.69 -19.22 2.36
CA ILE A 224 -42.77 -18.92 3.49
C ILE A 224 -43.21 -17.66 4.22
N PRO A 225 -42.95 -17.52 5.53
CA PRO A 225 -43.10 -16.25 6.23
C PRO A 225 -42.04 -15.25 5.79
N LEU A 226 -42.45 -14.01 5.52
CA LEU A 226 -41.52 -12.96 5.10
C LEU A 226 -40.69 -12.47 6.30
N HIS A 227 -39.40 -12.73 6.29
CA HIS A 227 -38.37 -12.29 7.26
C HIS A 227 -37.16 -11.74 6.57
N THR A 228 -36.32 -11.02 7.30
CA THR A 228 -35.02 -10.55 6.86
C THR A 228 -33.90 -11.41 7.46
N TYR A 229 -32.77 -11.51 6.77
CA TYR A 229 -31.67 -12.38 7.15
C TYR A 229 -30.33 -11.63 7.20
N ASP A 230 -29.42 -12.01 8.14
CA ASP A 230 -28.04 -11.59 8.15
C ASP A 230 -27.20 -12.49 7.25
N ASN A 231 -27.18 -12.14 5.96
CA ASN A 231 -26.48 -12.90 4.93
C ASN A 231 -24.95 -12.73 5.02
N ILE A 232 -24.46 -11.67 5.68
CA ILE A 232 -23.03 -11.44 5.86
C ILE A 232 -22.45 -12.49 6.80
N ASP A 233 -23.04 -12.63 8.00
CA ASP A 233 -22.60 -13.64 8.98
C ASP A 233 -22.92 -15.07 8.53
N ALA A 234 -23.95 -15.24 7.70
CA ALA A 234 -24.32 -16.56 7.18
C ALA A 234 -23.32 -17.10 6.16
N PHE A 235 -22.72 -16.23 5.32
CA PHE A 235 -21.82 -16.63 4.23
C PHE A 235 -20.35 -16.60 4.63
N PHE A 236 -19.88 -15.48 5.23
CA PHE A 236 -18.49 -15.35 5.61
C PHE A 236 -18.18 -16.14 6.88
N ARG A 237 -16.98 -16.66 6.98
CA ARG A 237 -16.51 -17.48 8.09
C ARG A 237 -15.36 -16.80 8.84
N THR A 238 -15.00 -17.36 9.99
CA THR A 238 -13.73 -17.02 10.64
C THR A 238 -12.56 -17.53 9.78
N GLY A 239 -11.73 -16.62 9.32
CA GLY A 239 -10.45 -16.94 8.68
C GLY A 239 -9.45 -17.42 9.73
N THR A 240 -8.52 -18.27 9.33
CA THR A 240 -7.47 -18.79 10.22
C THR A 240 -6.11 -18.75 9.54
N SER A 241 -5.08 -18.39 10.29
CA SER A 241 -3.71 -18.40 9.82
C SER A 241 -2.82 -19.12 10.82
N PHE A 242 -2.00 -20.05 10.32
CA PHE A 242 -0.97 -20.74 11.09
C PHE A 242 0.39 -20.30 10.58
N ASN A 243 1.23 -19.82 11.47
CA ASN A 243 2.58 -19.38 11.17
C ASN A 243 3.57 -20.19 12.00
N GLU A 244 4.52 -20.82 11.34
CA GLU A 244 5.54 -21.65 11.96
C GLU A 244 6.91 -21.28 11.43
N GLY A 245 7.91 -21.20 12.30
CA GLY A 245 9.26 -20.87 11.88
C GLY A 245 10.32 -21.42 12.79
N VAL A 246 11.41 -21.81 12.17
CA VAL A 246 12.64 -22.20 12.87
C VAL A 246 13.78 -21.41 12.28
N SER A 247 14.58 -20.76 13.14
CA SER A 247 15.81 -20.10 12.70
C SER A 247 17.01 -20.55 13.54
N PHE A 248 18.15 -20.57 12.88
CA PHE A 248 19.45 -20.82 13.47
C PHE A 248 20.34 -19.60 13.25
N GLN A 249 20.96 -19.12 14.32
CA GLN A 249 21.85 -17.96 14.28
C GLN A 249 23.06 -18.19 15.17
N GLN A 250 24.24 -18.31 14.60
CA GLN A 250 25.47 -18.56 15.35
C GLN A 250 26.70 -17.98 14.63
N ASN A 251 27.77 -17.79 15.40
CA ASN A 251 29.11 -17.53 14.86
C ASN A 251 29.98 -18.78 15.14
N ILE A 252 30.39 -19.46 14.08
CA ILE A 252 31.14 -20.70 14.13
C ILE A 252 32.54 -20.44 13.59
N LYS A 253 33.57 -20.40 14.46
CA LYS A 253 34.97 -20.19 14.08
C LYS A 253 35.19 -18.96 13.16
N GLY A 254 34.55 -17.82 13.49
CA GLY A 254 34.67 -16.60 12.71
C GLY A 254 33.69 -16.48 11.54
N THR A 255 32.95 -17.54 11.19
CA THR A 255 31.90 -17.51 10.20
C THR A 255 30.54 -17.26 10.89
N ALA A 256 29.92 -16.15 10.60
CA ALA A 256 28.57 -15.82 11.05
C ALA A 256 27.55 -16.47 10.11
N VAL A 257 26.70 -17.35 10.65
CA VAL A 257 25.69 -18.10 9.89
C VAL A 257 24.30 -17.76 10.42
N PHE A 258 23.37 -17.48 9.51
CA PHE A 258 21.94 -17.40 9.75
C PHE A 258 21.22 -18.33 8.78
N ALA A 259 20.30 -19.13 9.28
CA ALA A 259 19.42 -19.97 8.48
C ALA A 259 18.01 -19.93 9.04
N SER A 260 17.00 -19.84 8.21
CA SER A 260 15.59 -19.92 8.64
C SER A 260 14.74 -20.67 7.64
N VAL A 261 13.71 -21.33 8.17
CA VAL A 261 12.58 -21.86 7.41
C VAL A 261 11.31 -21.40 8.11
N ASN A 262 10.45 -20.72 7.36
CA ASN A 262 9.18 -20.21 7.87
C ASN A 262 8.05 -20.62 6.92
N ARG A 263 6.90 -20.99 7.48
CA ARG A 263 5.70 -21.34 6.76
C ARG A 263 4.49 -20.59 7.30
N SER A 264 3.63 -20.12 6.41
CA SER A 264 2.31 -19.56 6.71
C SER A 264 1.26 -20.30 5.89
N ASP A 265 0.21 -20.77 6.54
CA ASP A 265 -0.95 -21.39 5.95
C ASP A 265 -2.20 -20.58 6.34
N ASP A 266 -2.72 -19.79 5.39
CA ASP A 266 -3.80 -18.85 5.61
C ASP A 266 -5.09 -19.31 4.92
N ALA A 267 -6.18 -19.38 5.66
CA ALA A 267 -7.53 -19.59 5.16
C ALA A 267 -8.34 -18.31 5.38
N SER A 268 -8.84 -17.71 4.30
CA SER A 268 -9.56 -16.43 4.32
C SER A 268 -10.94 -16.54 4.96
N ILE A 269 -11.52 -15.38 5.32
CA ILE A 269 -12.94 -15.24 5.69
C ILE A 269 -13.87 -15.65 4.54
N THR A 270 -13.44 -15.50 3.28
CA THR A 270 -14.19 -15.98 2.12
C THR A 270 -14.03 -17.51 2.02
N PRO A 271 -15.11 -18.28 1.92
CA PRO A 271 -15.04 -19.73 1.79
C PRO A 271 -14.11 -20.16 0.65
N ARG A 272 -13.33 -21.25 0.86
CA ARG A 272 -12.42 -21.86 -0.11
C ARG A 272 -11.24 -21.00 -0.58
N SER A 273 -11.09 -19.78 -0.12
CA SER A 273 -9.91 -18.95 -0.42
C SER A 273 -8.77 -19.27 0.55
N LYS A 274 -7.56 -19.55 0.01
CA LYS A 274 -6.38 -19.96 0.78
C LYS A 274 -5.11 -19.33 0.20
N LEU A 275 -4.13 -19.12 1.08
CA LEU A 275 -2.79 -18.68 0.71
C LEU A 275 -1.77 -19.46 1.56
N ASN A 276 -0.84 -20.14 0.90
CA ASN A 276 0.25 -20.83 1.56
C ASN A 276 1.57 -20.18 1.13
N LYS A 277 2.45 -19.89 2.08
CA LYS A 277 3.75 -19.29 1.82
C LYS A 277 4.85 -19.99 2.60
N THR A 278 5.96 -20.30 1.93
CA THR A 278 7.16 -20.86 2.53
C THR A 278 8.35 -19.98 2.19
N ASN A 279 9.10 -19.56 3.20
CA ASN A 279 10.32 -18.76 3.06
C ASN A 279 11.51 -19.55 3.62
N ILE A 280 12.59 -19.63 2.86
CA ILE A 280 13.86 -20.25 3.28
C ILE A 280 14.94 -19.20 3.09
N THR A 281 15.64 -18.86 4.17
CA THR A 281 16.75 -17.89 4.15
C THR A 281 18.03 -18.55 4.62
N LEU A 282 19.10 -18.35 3.87
CA LEU A 282 20.45 -18.73 4.24
C LEU A 282 21.39 -17.54 4.06
N ARG A 283 22.17 -17.20 5.08
CA ARG A 283 23.20 -16.15 5.02
C ARG A 283 24.46 -16.61 5.74
N ALA A 284 25.61 -16.39 5.13
CA ALA A 284 26.90 -16.63 5.72
C ALA A 284 27.81 -15.42 5.49
N THR A 285 28.43 -14.94 6.57
CA THR A 285 29.45 -13.88 6.51
C THR A 285 30.74 -14.40 7.14
N THR A 286 31.85 -14.33 6.42
CA THR A 286 33.13 -14.84 6.88
C THR A 286 34.29 -13.99 6.41
N PHE A 287 35.39 -14.06 7.15
CA PHE A 287 36.69 -13.58 6.67
C PHE A 287 37.47 -14.77 6.05
N LEU A 288 38.12 -14.51 4.91
CA LEU A 288 38.88 -15.55 4.19
C LEU A 288 40.33 -15.67 4.67
N ASP A 289 40.81 -14.69 5.43
CA ASP A 289 42.16 -14.62 5.95
C ASP A 289 42.18 -14.26 7.44
N GLU A 290 43.22 -14.65 8.14
CA GLU A 290 43.44 -14.35 9.57
C GLU A 290 43.62 -12.83 9.85
N ALA A 291 44.03 -12.07 8.85
CA ALA A 291 44.22 -10.63 8.93
C ALA A 291 42.88 -9.85 8.73
N GLU A 292 41.77 -10.57 8.54
CA GLU A 292 40.42 -10.00 8.31
C GLU A 292 40.33 -8.97 7.16
N LYS A 293 41.21 -9.08 6.19
CA LYS A 293 41.26 -8.17 5.03
C LYS A 293 40.25 -8.54 3.96
N TRP A 294 39.94 -9.80 3.81
CA TRP A 294 38.96 -10.30 2.85
C TRP A 294 37.69 -10.78 3.56
N LYS A 295 36.60 -10.07 3.35
CA LYS A 295 35.28 -10.43 3.89
C LYS A 295 34.34 -10.83 2.77
N VAL A 296 33.69 -11.99 2.94
CA VAL A 296 32.61 -12.46 2.06
C VAL A 296 31.28 -12.42 2.84
N ASP A 297 30.25 -11.92 2.22
CA ASP A 297 28.85 -12.01 2.71
C ASP A 297 28.00 -12.56 1.56
N ALA A 298 27.38 -13.71 1.77
CA ALA A 298 26.52 -14.35 0.79
C ALA A 298 25.16 -14.67 1.41
N LYS A 299 24.10 -14.37 0.68
CA LYS A 299 22.72 -14.62 1.10
C LYS A 299 21.88 -15.15 -0.04
N VAL A 300 21.01 -16.09 0.29
CA VAL A 300 19.92 -16.57 -0.58
C VAL A 300 18.63 -16.61 0.24
N ASN A 301 17.58 -16.04 -0.30
CA ASN A 301 16.22 -16.15 0.23
C ASN A 301 15.31 -16.69 -0.88
N TYR A 302 14.74 -17.85 -0.66
CA TYR A 302 13.79 -18.50 -1.56
C TYR A 302 12.40 -18.42 -0.96
N ILE A 303 11.44 -18.01 -1.78
CA ILE A 303 10.04 -17.80 -1.41
C ILE A 303 9.18 -18.59 -2.39
N ASN A 304 8.34 -19.46 -1.85
CA ASN A 304 7.28 -20.13 -2.59
C ASN A 304 5.93 -19.66 -2.03
N GLN A 305 5.05 -19.19 -2.89
CA GLN A 305 3.70 -18.76 -2.55
C GLN A 305 2.71 -19.46 -3.47
N ASN A 306 1.67 -20.06 -2.88
CA ASN A 306 0.58 -20.69 -3.59
C ASN A 306 -0.74 -20.09 -3.08
N ALA A 307 -1.55 -19.57 -3.99
CA ALA A 307 -2.88 -19.08 -3.68
C ALA A 307 -3.94 -19.84 -4.46
N HIS A 308 -5.08 -20.02 -3.83
CA HIS A 308 -6.25 -20.65 -4.38
C HIS A 308 -7.48 -19.82 -4.05
N ASN A 309 -8.29 -19.53 -5.08
CA ASN A 309 -9.51 -18.72 -4.98
C ASN A 309 -9.29 -17.36 -4.29
N ARG A 310 -8.35 -16.57 -4.81
CA ARG A 310 -8.22 -15.18 -4.36
C ARG A 310 -9.54 -14.45 -4.60
N PRO A 311 -10.03 -13.67 -3.62
CA PRO A 311 -11.23 -12.85 -3.78
C PRO A 311 -11.07 -11.88 -4.96
N ILE A 312 -12.14 -11.71 -5.72
CA ILE A 312 -12.25 -10.73 -6.80
C ILE A 312 -12.87 -9.46 -6.24
N GLN A 313 -12.53 -8.31 -6.80
CA GLN A 313 -12.99 -6.99 -6.34
C GLN A 313 -13.97 -6.32 -7.30
N GLY A 314 -14.50 -5.16 -6.87
CA GLY A 314 -15.33 -4.27 -7.66
C GLY A 314 -16.70 -4.85 -7.96
N VAL A 315 -17.27 -4.45 -9.08
CA VAL A 315 -18.59 -4.89 -9.56
C VAL A 315 -18.57 -6.22 -10.30
N ASN A 316 -17.44 -6.89 -10.33
CA ASN A 316 -17.29 -8.19 -10.97
C ASN A 316 -18.34 -9.18 -10.42
N PRO A 317 -19.04 -9.95 -11.26
CA PRO A 317 -20.01 -10.96 -10.84
C PRO A 317 -19.46 -12.01 -9.87
N SER A 318 -18.14 -12.26 -9.95
CA SER A 318 -17.42 -13.19 -9.06
C SER A 318 -17.05 -12.59 -7.71
N ASN A 319 -17.39 -11.31 -7.44
CA ASN A 319 -17.14 -10.68 -6.15
C ASN A 319 -18.23 -11.09 -5.16
N ALA A 320 -17.92 -12.01 -4.26
CA ALA A 320 -18.87 -12.47 -3.24
C ALA A 320 -19.35 -11.33 -2.32
N PHE A 321 -18.50 -10.37 -1.95
CA PHE A 321 -18.90 -9.22 -1.15
C PHE A 321 -19.96 -8.37 -1.87
N ASN A 322 -19.76 -8.09 -3.16
CA ASN A 322 -20.72 -7.33 -3.95
C ASN A 322 -22.08 -8.04 -4.00
N THR A 323 -22.10 -9.35 -4.22
CA THR A 323 -23.34 -10.13 -4.27
C THR A 323 -24.04 -10.18 -2.90
N ILE A 324 -23.31 -10.49 -1.83
CA ILE A 324 -23.87 -10.62 -0.46
C ILE A 324 -24.40 -9.28 0.04
N TYR A 325 -23.69 -8.16 -0.18
CA TYR A 325 -24.15 -6.85 0.27
C TYR A 325 -25.38 -6.37 -0.49
N ASN A 326 -25.48 -6.69 -1.76
CA ASN A 326 -26.58 -6.30 -2.62
C ASN A 326 -27.75 -7.32 -2.67
N LEU A 327 -27.65 -8.42 -1.95
CA LEU A 327 -28.71 -9.43 -1.88
C LEU A 327 -29.96 -8.81 -1.21
N PRO A 328 -31.17 -9.01 -1.76
CA PRO A 328 -32.40 -8.60 -1.10
C PRO A 328 -32.49 -9.14 0.34
N ARG A 329 -32.97 -8.29 1.26
CA ARG A 329 -32.90 -8.55 2.71
C ARG A 329 -33.70 -9.79 3.16
N SER A 330 -34.74 -10.16 2.42
CA SER A 330 -35.57 -11.33 2.75
C SER A 330 -35.14 -12.64 2.06
N LEU A 331 -34.07 -12.63 1.28
CA LEU A 331 -33.45 -13.86 0.77
C LEU A 331 -32.45 -14.40 1.79
N ASN A 332 -32.50 -15.70 2.03
CA ASN A 332 -31.55 -16.39 2.88
C ASN A 332 -30.44 -17.00 2.04
N ILE A 333 -29.22 -16.52 2.16
CA ILE A 333 -28.09 -17.01 1.36
C ILE A 333 -27.83 -18.51 1.56
N ARG A 334 -28.18 -19.09 2.72
CA ARG A 334 -27.98 -20.51 2.99
C ARG A 334 -28.85 -21.43 2.13
N GLU A 335 -29.97 -20.94 1.57
CA GLU A 335 -30.80 -21.70 0.63
C GLU A 335 -30.08 -22.00 -0.69
N PHE A 336 -28.96 -21.31 -0.96
CA PHE A 336 -28.17 -21.44 -2.16
C PHE A 336 -26.85 -22.20 -1.92
N GLU A 337 -26.72 -22.87 -0.77
CA GLU A 337 -25.53 -23.67 -0.43
C GLU A 337 -25.45 -24.95 -1.30
N ASP A 338 -26.62 -25.54 -1.63
CA ASP A 338 -26.77 -26.50 -2.73
C ASP A 338 -26.75 -25.69 -4.02
N ASP A 339 -25.61 -25.49 -4.59
CA ASP A 339 -25.28 -24.43 -5.56
C ASP A 339 -25.53 -24.85 -7.02
N VAL A 340 -25.83 -26.14 -7.30
CA VAL A 340 -26.13 -26.67 -8.63
C VAL A 340 -27.38 -27.55 -8.63
N ASP A 341 -28.10 -27.53 -9.76
CA ASP A 341 -29.22 -28.45 -10.05
C ASP A 341 -28.72 -29.83 -10.51
N GLU A 342 -29.64 -30.76 -10.80
CA GLU A 342 -29.34 -32.11 -11.30
C GLU A 342 -28.60 -32.10 -12.64
N GLN A 343 -28.69 -31.00 -13.40
CA GLN A 343 -28.04 -30.83 -14.71
C GLN A 343 -26.66 -30.16 -14.55
N GLY A 344 -26.28 -29.73 -13.34
CA GLY A 344 -25.03 -29.02 -13.05
C GLY A 344 -25.08 -27.52 -13.31
N ASN A 345 -26.26 -26.92 -13.53
CA ASN A 345 -26.40 -25.48 -13.66
C ASN A 345 -26.49 -24.82 -12.27
N MET A 346 -26.00 -23.60 -12.20
CA MET A 346 -26.01 -22.81 -10.98
C MET A 346 -27.45 -22.53 -10.51
N ILE A 347 -27.74 -22.84 -9.27
CA ILE A 347 -29.00 -22.49 -8.62
C ILE A 347 -28.93 -21.04 -8.15
N TRP A 348 -29.85 -20.18 -8.62
CA TRP A 348 -29.97 -18.79 -8.21
C TRP A 348 -31.41 -18.32 -8.32
N TYR A 349 -31.80 -17.35 -7.47
CA TYR A 349 -33.16 -16.86 -7.42
C TYR A 349 -33.59 -16.02 -8.64
N ASP A 350 -32.64 -15.38 -9.27
CA ASP A 350 -32.86 -14.46 -10.39
C ASP A 350 -32.71 -15.18 -11.72
N ALA A 351 -33.84 -15.49 -12.35
CA ALA A 351 -33.87 -16.16 -13.65
C ALA A 351 -33.49 -15.24 -14.84
N SER A 352 -33.28 -13.93 -14.63
CA SER A 352 -33.08 -12.95 -15.70
C SER A 352 -31.68 -13.00 -16.32
N LYS A 353 -30.85 -14.01 -16.01
CA LYS A 353 -29.47 -14.13 -16.45
C LYS A 353 -28.62 -12.89 -16.12
N ASN A 354 -28.92 -12.25 -14.99
CA ASN A 354 -28.09 -11.22 -14.43
C ASN A 354 -26.66 -11.71 -14.22
N PRO A 355 -25.66 -10.85 -14.40
CA PRO A 355 -24.27 -11.19 -14.10
C PRO A 355 -24.01 -11.58 -12.63
N GLN A 356 -24.88 -11.24 -11.67
CA GLN A 356 -24.72 -11.74 -10.29
C GLN A 356 -24.85 -13.25 -10.23
N GLU A 357 -23.89 -13.89 -9.58
CA GLU A 357 -23.81 -15.34 -9.45
C GLU A 357 -23.91 -15.75 -7.97
N ASN A 358 -24.42 -16.95 -7.74
CA ASN A 358 -24.47 -17.54 -6.40
C ASN A 358 -23.05 -17.56 -5.79
N PRO A 359 -22.80 -16.92 -4.64
CA PRO A 359 -21.46 -16.84 -4.03
C PRO A 359 -20.87 -18.21 -3.64
N TYR A 360 -21.70 -19.19 -3.29
CA TYR A 360 -21.23 -20.57 -3.03
C TYR A 360 -20.74 -21.22 -4.33
N TRP A 361 -21.50 -21.06 -5.42
CA TRP A 361 -21.10 -21.54 -6.75
C TRP A 361 -19.79 -20.86 -7.21
N VAL A 362 -19.70 -19.54 -7.06
CA VAL A 362 -18.48 -18.78 -7.38
C VAL A 362 -17.27 -19.35 -6.67
N THR A 363 -17.35 -19.53 -5.36
CA THR A 363 -16.20 -20.04 -4.58
C THR A 363 -15.86 -21.51 -4.87
N ARG A 364 -16.75 -22.27 -5.49
CA ARG A 364 -16.57 -23.67 -5.82
C ARG A 364 -16.17 -23.89 -7.28
N TYR A 365 -16.76 -23.17 -8.21
CA TYR A 365 -16.72 -23.42 -9.64
C TYR A 365 -16.06 -22.30 -10.47
N ARG A 366 -15.71 -21.15 -9.85
CA ARG A 366 -14.81 -20.15 -10.44
C ARG A 366 -13.49 -20.17 -9.71
N GLN A 367 -12.62 -21.10 -10.09
CA GLN A 367 -11.35 -21.31 -9.42
C GLN A 367 -10.27 -20.47 -10.08
N ASN A 368 -9.55 -19.67 -9.29
CA ASN A 368 -8.31 -19.04 -9.70
C ASN A 368 -7.17 -19.56 -8.82
N GLU A 369 -6.03 -19.83 -9.44
CA GLU A 369 -4.83 -20.32 -8.77
C GLU A 369 -3.62 -19.54 -9.26
N ASP A 370 -2.73 -19.19 -8.36
CA ASP A 370 -1.42 -18.67 -8.71
C ASP A 370 -0.31 -19.29 -7.85
N THR A 371 0.80 -19.56 -8.50
CA THR A 371 2.03 -20.02 -7.84
C THR A 371 3.16 -19.07 -8.16
N ARG A 372 3.79 -18.51 -7.14
CA ARG A 372 4.99 -17.67 -7.28
C ARG A 372 6.18 -18.33 -6.62
N ASN A 373 7.26 -18.43 -7.39
CA ASN A 373 8.58 -18.81 -6.89
C ASN A 373 9.52 -17.62 -7.05
N ARG A 374 10.10 -17.11 -5.95
CA ARG A 374 11.01 -15.98 -5.95
C ARG A 374 12.33 -16.34 -5.30
N LEU A 375 13.41 -15.88 -5.89
CA LEU A 375 14.77 -16.00 -5.38
C LEU A 375 15.37 -14.60 -5.25
N LEU A 376 15.65 -14.19 -4.01
CA LEU A 376 16.46 -13.01 -3.71
C LEU A 376 17.86 -13.48 -3.31
N GLY A 377 18.87 -13.08 -4.06
CA GLY A 377 20.24 -13.46 -3.80
C GLY A 377 21.16 -12.25 -3.79
N ASN A 378 22.13 -12.24 -2.89
CA ASN A 378 23.24 -11.32 -2.96
C ASN A 378 24.55 -12.00 -2.53
N ILE A 379 25.63 -11.51 -3.08
CA ILE A 379 26.99 -11.84 -2.68
C ILE A 379 27.84 -10.58 -2.71
N SER A 380 28.61 -10.36 -1.66
CA SER A 380 29.60 -9.30 -1.64
C SER A 380 31.00 -9.86 -1.26
N LEU A 381 32.00 -9.29 -1.89
CA LEU A 381 33.41 -9.52 -1.60
C LEU A 381 34.04 -8.17 -1.28
N LYS A 382 34.43 -8.00 -0.04
CA LYS A 382 35.12 -6.79 0.44
C LYS A 382 36.57 -7.08 0.71
N TYR A 383 37.46 -6.24 0.17
CA TYR A 383 38.89 -6.26 0.40
C TYR A 383 39.36 -4.96 1.07
N ALA A 384 39.91 -5.06 2.27
CA ALA A 384 40.45 -3.94 3.04
C ALA A 384 41.97 -4.10 3.20
N PRO A 385 42.78 -3.64 2.20
CA PRO A 385 44.24 -3.74 2.27
C PRO A 385 44.82 -2.96 3.45
N THR A 386 44.15 -1.86 3.82
CA THR A 386 44.55 -0.99 4.94
C THR A 386 43.29 -0.60 5.75
N ASP A 387 43.48 -0.09 6.96
CA ASP A 387 42.37 0.35 7.84
C ASP A 387 41.59 1.59 7.27
N TRP A 388 42.22 2.34 6.39
CA TRP A 388 41.69 3.55 5.80
C TRP A 388 41.12 3.38 4.40
N PHE A 389 41.32 2.21 3.73
CA PHE A 389 40.86 2.00 2.36
C PHE A 389 40.29 0.60 2.19
N ASP A 390 39.11 0.53 1.59
CA ASP A 390 38.47 -0.73 1.23
C ASP A 390 37.78 -0.67 -0.14
N ILE A 391 37.64 -1.81 -0.80
CA ILE A 391 36.90 -2.00 -2.04
C ILE A 391 35.95 -3.14 -1.83
N GLU A 392 34.68 -2.95 -2.23
CA GLU A 392 33.64 -3.96 -2.20
C GLU A 392 33.09 -4.20 -3.62
N LEU A 393 33.03 -5.46 -4.02
CA LEU A 393 32.30 -5.92 -5.20
C LEU A 393 31.04 -6.61 -4.75
N ARG A 394 29.90 -6.29 -5.36
CA ARG A 394 28.61 -6.84 -4.99
C ARG A 394 27.84 -7.30 -6.21
N GLY A 395 27.26 -8.51 -6.14
CA GLY A 395 26.31 -9.03 -7.09
C GLY A 395 24.97 -9.28 -6.38
N GLY A 396 23.88 -8.78 -6.93
CA GLY A 396 22.53 -8.99 -6.41
C GLY A 396 21.57 -9.41 -7.49
N THR A 397 20.62 -10.29 -7.17
CA THR A 397 19.57 -10.75 -8.08
C THR A 397 18.22 -10.79 -7.36
N ASP A 398 17.19 -10.34 -8.06
CA ASP A 398 15.80 -10.59 -7.77
C ASP A 398 15.20 -11.31 -8.97
N TYR A 399 14.86 -12.58 -8.78
CA TYR A 399 14.26 -13.42 -9.83
C TYR A 399 12.95 -14.02 -9.32
N TYR A 400 11.88 -13.89 -10.10
CA TYR A 400 10.66 -14.63 -9.80
C TYR A 400 9.95 -15.14 -11.05
N THR A 401 9.18 -16.21 -10.87
CA THR A 401 8.19 -16.72 -11.80
C THR A 401 6.85 -16.77 -11.11
N THR A 402 5.80 -16.29 -11.78
CA THR A 402 4.41 -16.45 -11.35
C THR A 402 3.65 -17.18 -12.45
N THR A 403 3.08 -18.32 -12.14
CA THR A 403 2.12 -19.00 -13.01
C THR A 403 0.73 -18.79 -12.46
N LYS A 404 -0.26 -18.62 -13.32
CA LYS A 404 -1.67 -18.43 -12.94
C LYS A 404 -2.57 -19.22 -13.85
N SER A 405 -3.71 -19.68 -13.33
CA SER A 405 -4.78 -20.29 -14.09
C SER A 405 -6.14 -19.88 -13.54
N GLU A 406 -7.12 -19.80 -14.43
CA GLU A 406 -8.51 -19.60 -14.07
C GLU A 406 -9.35 -20.69 -14.78
N LYS A 407 -10.14 -21.39 -13.98
CA LYS A 407 -11.09 -22.42 -14.40
C LYS A 407 -12.48 -21.99 -14.01
N VAL A 408 -13.33 -21.70 -14.98
CA VAL A 408 -14.75 -21.46 -14.76
C VAL A 408 -15.50 -22.67 -15.28
N TYR A 409 -16.22 -23.33 -14.39
CA TYR A 409 -17.03 -24.48 -14.75
C TYR A 409 -18.28 -24.06 -15.54
N ALA A 410 -18.79 -24.95 -16.35
CA ALA A 410 -20.05 -24.76 -17.07
C ALA A 410 -21.26 -24.70 -16.12
N GLY A 411 -22.32 -24.02 -16.54
CA GLY A 411 -23.56 -23.87 -15.77
C GLY A 411 -23.76 -22.53 -15.09
N GLY A 412 -22.76 -21.64 -15.10
CA GLY A 412 -22.89 -20.28 -14.60
C GLY A 412 -23.60 -19.32 -15.55
N ASN A 413 -24.16 -18.24 -15.01
CA ASN A 413 -24.89 -17.24 -15.80
C ASN A 413 -24.01 -16.49 -16.80
N THR A 414 -22.77 -16.17 -16.42
CA THR A 414 -21.85 -15.35 -17.24
C THR A 414 -20.98 -16.19 -18.17
N SER A 415 -20.83 -17.49 -17.89
CA SER A 415 -20.02 -18.42 -18.66
C SER A 415 -20.71 -19.77 -18.72
N PRO A 416 -21.84 -19.94 -19.48
CA PRO A 416 -22.64 -21.16 -19.48
C PRO A 416 -21.86 -22.40 -19.90
N ARG A 417 -20.86 -22.27 -20.76
CA ARG A 417 -20.01 -23.36 -21.24
C ARG A 417 -18.73 -23.55 -20.47
N GLY A 418 -18.47 -22.66 -19.50
CA GLY A 418 -17.21 -22.56 -18.79
C GLY A 418 -16.13 -21.79 -19.56
N LEU A 419 -15.02 -21.52 -18.89
CA LEU A 419 -13.90 -20.76 -19.44
C LEU A 419 -12.58 -21.30 -18.88
N TYR A 420 -11.52 -21.21 -19.66
CA TYR A 420 -10.17 -21.53 -19.22
C TYR A 420 -9.15 -20.52 -19.67
N THR A 421 -8.33 -20.04 -18.71
CA THR A 421 -7.19 -19.15 -18.97
C THR A 421 -5.94 -19.64 -18.24
N GLU A 422 -4.78 -19.41 -18.84
CA GLU A 422 -3.47 -19.61 -18.24
C GLU A 422 -2.60 -18.37 -18.44
N GLY A 423 -1.70 -18.14 -17.52
CA GLY A 423 -0.71 -17.08 -17.67
C GLY A 423 0.58 -17.36 -16.93
N SER A 424 1.63 -16.76 -17.41
CA SER A 424 2.94 -16.79 -16.72
C SER A 424 3.61 -15.44 -16.78
N GLU A 425 4.31 -15.10 -15.72
CA GLU A 425 5.19 -13.94 -15.65
C GLU A 425 6.54 -14.38 -15.12
N THR A 426 7.60 -14.04 -15.83
CA THR A 426 8.98 -14.22 -15.38
C THR A 426 9.64 -12.85 -15.30
N PHE A 427 10.23 -12.56 -14.18
CA PHE A 427 10.96 -11.33 -13.92
C PHE A 427 12.36 -11.63 -13.41
N TYR A 428 13.32 -10.84 -13.84
CA TYR A 428 14.61 -10.76 -13.17
C TYR A 428 15.18 -9.35 -13.20
N GLU A 429 15.85 -9.00 -12.11
CA GLU A 429 16.72 -7.83 -12.01
C GLU A 429 18.06 -8.25 -11.43
N ASN A 430 19.12 -8.01 -12.19
CA ASN A 430 20.48 -8.27 -11.75
C ASN A 430 21.23 -6.95 -11.60
N ASN A 431 21.89 -6.78 -10.45
CA ASN A 431 22.70 -5.62 -10.13
C ASN A 431 24.13 -6.04 -9.84
N PHE A 432 25.09 -5.46 -10.53
CA PHE A 432 26.50 -5.64 -10.28
C PHE A 432 27.12 -4.29 -9.93
N SER A 433 27.67 -4.18 -8.74
CA SER A 433 28.22 -2.92 -8.26
C SER A 433 29.62 -3.09 -7.67
N PHE A 434 30.37 -1.99 -7.74
CA PHE A 434 31.60 -1.82 -6.98
C PHE A 434 31.52 -0.56 -6.13
N LEU A 435 32.21 -0.57 -5.00
CA LEU A 435 32.30 0.58 -4.09
C LEU A 435 33.71 0.63 -3.51
N ALA A 436 34.45 1.70 -3.77
CA ALA A 436 35.71 2.00 -3.13
C ALA A 436 35.51 3.07 -2.08
N THR A 437 36.02 2.88 -0.86
CA THR A 437 35.91 3.79 0.25
C THR A 437 37.26 4.09 0.85
N ALA A 438 37.61 5.38 0.99
CA ALA A 438 38.75 5.83 1.75
C ALA A 438 38.26 6.70 2.91
N ARG A 439 38.77 6.43 4.13
CA ARG A 439 38.35 7.12 5.36
C ARG A 439 39.55 7.48 6.22
N LYS A 440 39.47 8.64 6.85
CA LYS A 440 40.49 9.05 7.83
C LYS A 440 39.88 10.03 8.83
N ASP A 441 40.00 9.74 10.11
CA ASP A 441 39.38 10.53 11.17
C ASP A 441 40.12 11.86 11.39
N ASN A 442 41.42 11.94 11.11
CA ASN A 442 42.25 13.13 11.20
C ASN A 442 43.08 13.30 9.90
N LEU A 443 42.50 13.98 8.91
CA LEU A 443 43.20 14.37 7.68
C LEU A 443 44.17 15.48 7.93
N ILE A 444 43.71 16.57 8.57
CA ILE A 444 44.45 17.75 8.98
C ILE A 444 43.82 18.25 10.29
N ASP A 445 44.59 18.21 11.41
CA ASP A 445 44.16 18.68 12.74
C ASP A 445 42.82 18.07 13.17
N ARG A 446 41.73 18.86 13.15
CA ARG A 446 40.38 18.46 13.57
C ARG A 446 39.47 17.97 12.39
N LEU A 447 39.99 18.01 11.17
CA LEU A 447 39.24 17.62 9.97
C LEU A 447 39.39 16.14 9.71
N GLY A 448 38.35 15.40 9.81
CA GLY A 448 38.21 14.02 9.35
C GLY A 448 37.25 13.90 8.17
N GLY A 449 37.14 12.70 7.62
CA GLY A 449 36.15 12.45 6.59
C GLY A 449 36.35 11.13 5.86
N PHE A 450 35.45 10.86 4.95
CA PHE A 450 35.59 9.76 4.01
C PHE A 450 35.09 10.14 2.62
N VAL A 451 35.65 9.48 1.64
CA VAL A 451 35.22 9.57 0.25
C VAL A 451 34.86 8.19 -0.27
N THR A 452 33.76 8.09 -0.99
CA THR A 452 33.36 6.87 -1.69
C THR A 452 33.24 7.13 -3.18
N PHE A 453 33.61 6.14 -3.98
CA PHE A 453 33.39 6.11 -5.41
C PHE A 453 32.88 4.73 -5.81
N GLY A 454 31.84 4.68 -6.62
CA GLY A 454 31.21 3.44 -7.00
C GLY A 454 30.47 3.50 -8.32
N GLY A 455 30.05 2.33 -8.77
CA GLY A 455 29.25 2.18 -9.98
C GLY A 455 28.30 1.00 -9.86
N ASN A 456 27.25 1.00 -10.66
CA ASN A 456 26.26 -0.08 -10.73
C ASN A 456 25.85 -0.35 -12.17
N LEU A 457 25.75 -1.62 -12.52
CA LEU A 457 25.19 -2.13 -13.77
C LEU A 457 23.90 -2.86 -13.43
N MET A 458 22.75 -2.33 -13.86
CA MET A 458 21.42 -2.96 -13.69
C MET A 458 20.95 -3.53 -15.02
N LEU A 459 20.48 -4.78 -14.97
CA LEU A 459 19.83 -5.48 -16.07
C LEU A 459 18.48 -5.99 -15.57
N GLN A 460 17.39 -5.58 -16.21
CA GLN A 460 16.05 -5.99 -15.84
C GLN A 460 15.31 -6.55 -17.06
N GLN A 461 14.57 -7.63 -16.87
CA GLN A 461 13.67 -8.17 -17.88
C GLN A 461 12.40 -8.69 -17.24
N ARG A 462 11.28 -8.42 -17.89
CA ARG A 462 9.96 -8.98 -17.56
C ARG A 462 9.38 -9.60 -18.81
N ASN A 463 8.94 -10.84 -18.71
CA ASN A 463 8.27 -11.56 -19.77
C ASN A 463 6.91 -12.02 -19.26
N LYS A 464 5.83 -11.62 -19.91
CA LYS A 464 4.47 -12.01 -19.58
C LYS A 464 3.85 -12.75 -20.76
N MET A 465 3.14 -13.82 -20.46
CA MET A 465 2.32 -14.55 -21.41
C MET A 465 0.96 -14.83 -20.78
N ASN A 466 -0.11 -14.54 -21.50
CA ASN A 466 -1.46 -14.92 -21.14
C ASN A 466 -2.11 -15.62 -22.33
N ALA A 467 -2.80 -16.72 -22.06
CA ALA A 467 -3.53 -17.49 -23.06
C ALA A 467 -4.94 -17.79 -22.53
N SER A 468 -5.94 -17.64 -23.40
CA SER A 468 -7.33 -17.91 -23.06
C SER A 468 -7.96 -18.79 -24.13
N ALA A 469 -8.57 -19.89 -23.74
CA ALA A 469 -9.42 -20.70 -24.60
C ALA A 469 -10.76 -20.00 -24.90
N GLY A 470 -11.15 -18.99 -24.10
CA GLY A 470 -12.50 -18.46 -24.09
C GLY A 470 -13.50 -19.49 -23.60
N GLU A 471 -14.73 -19.47 -24.14
CA GLU A 471 -15.74 -20.50 -23.85
C GLU A 471 -15.29 -21.88 -24.31
N LEU A 472 -15.57 -22.91 -23.49
CA LEU A 472 -15.16 -24.29 -23.77
C LEU A 472 -16.10 -24.98 -24.76
N LEU A 473 -15.54 -25.74 -25.69
CA LEU A 473 -16.30 -26.57 -26.64
C LEU A 473 -16.93 -27.79 -25.91
N VAL A 474 -16.10 -28.50 -25.15
CA VAL A 474 -16.53 -29.56 -24.25
C VAL A 474 -16.54 -28.99 -22.84
N PRO A 475 -17.71 -28.88 -22.16
CA PRO A 475 -17.81 -28.34 -20.83
C PRO A 475 -16.87 -29.03 -19.83
N ASN A 476 -16.26 -28.23 -18.96
CA ASN A 476 -15.39 -28.70 -17.87
C ASN A 476 -14.10 -29.45 -18.29
N LEU A 477 -13.77 -29.47 -19.58
CA LEU A 477 -12.47 -29.93 -20.08
C LEU A 477 -11.51 -28.71 -20.20
N PHE A 478 -10.73 -28.47 -19.18
CA PHE A 478 -9.85 -27.28 -19.07
C PHE A 478 -8.55 -27.46 -19.86
N SER A 479 -8.59 -27.05 -21.11
CA SER A 479 -7.45 -27.05 -22.03
C SER A 479 -7.54 -25.87 -22.98
N LEU A 480 -6.44 -25.26 -23.33
CA LEU A 480 -6.39 -24.14 -24.28
C LEU A 480 -6.91 -24.55 -25.66
N ASN A 481 -6.72 -25.80 -26.06
CA ASN A 481 -7.19 -26.33 -27.35
C ASN A 481 -8.69 -26.68 -27.36
N ASN A 482 -9.37 -26.61 -26.21
CA ASN A 482 -10.80 -26.92 -26.07
C ASN A 482 -11.68 -25.65 -26.15
N GLY A 483 -11.19 -24.55 -26.69
CA GLY A 483 -12.04 -23.37 -26.92
C GLY A 483 -12.99 -23.54 -28.10
N VAL A 484 -14.19 -22.93 -28.03
CA VAL A 484 -15.10 -22.76 -29.17
C VAL A 484 -14.40 -22.03 -30.30
N ASN A 485 -13.58 -21.06 -29.97
CA ASN A 485 -12.72 -20.31 -30.87
C ASN A 485 -11.24 -20.68 -30.66
N LYS A 486 -10.38 -20.25 -31.59
CA LYS A 486 -8.95 -20.40 -31.43
C LYS A 486 -8.49 -19.62 -30.16
N PRO A 487 -7.56 -20.18 -29.38
CA PRO A 487 -7.04 -19.50 -28.19
C PRO A 487 -6.50 -18.10 -28.50
N THR A 488 -6.82 -17.14 -27.66
CA THR A 488 -6.19 -15.82 -27.69
C THR A 488 -4.91 -15.89 -26.87
N VAL A 489 -3.79 -15.51 -27.47
CA VAL A 489 -2.49 -15.47 -26.78
C VAL A 489 -1.93 -14.05 -26.87
N THR A 490 -1.52 -13.54 -25.72
CA THR A 490 -0.78 -12.28 -25.61
C THR A 490 0.59 -12.53 -24.99
N SER A 491 1.62 -11.91 -25.56
CA SER A 491 2.98 -11.99 -25.04
C SER A 491 3.59 -10.59 -25.00
N GLU A 492 4.24 -10.29 -23.87
CA GLU A 492 4.89 -9.00 -23.65
C GLU A 492 6.31 -9.25 -23.12
N LEU A 493 7.30 -8.61 -23.74
CA LEU A 493 8.69 -8.64 -23.31
C LEU A 493 9.16 -7.21 -23.03
N ILE A 494 9.47 -6.93 -21.78
CA ILE A 494 9.97 -5.64 -21.31
C ILE A 494 11.43 -5.80 -20.87
N ARG A 495 12.31 -4.95 -21.40
CA ARG A 495 13.73 -4.91 -21.02
C ARG A 495 14.14 -3.50 -20.65
N ARG A 496 14.91 -3.41 -19.56
CA ARG A 496 15.51 -2.16 -19.09
C ARG A 496 16.95 -2.38 -18.67
N ARG A 497 17.80 -1.43 -19.00
CA ARG A 497 19.18 -1.40 -18.55
C ARG A 497 19.53 -0.01 -18.02
N MET A 498 20.25 0.04 -16.92
CA MET A 498 20.77 1.29 -16.35
C MET A 498 22.21 1.09 -15.90
N ASN A 499 23.09 1.98 -16.36
CA ASN A 499 24.46 2.04 -15.87
C ASN A 499 24.58 3.30 -15.01
N SER A 500 25.37 3.24 -13.95
CA SER A 500 25.49 4.34 -12.99
C SER A 500 26.90 4.48 -12.50
N LEU A 501 27.35 5.73 -12.32
CA LEU A 501 28.53 6.09 -11.55
C LEU A 501 28.12 7.09 -10.48
N TYR A 502 28.66 6.91 -9.28
CA TYR A 502 28.33 7.77 -8.14
C TYR A 502 29.53 7.94 -7.20
N GLY A 503 29.50 9.02 -6.47
CA GLY A 503 30.48 9.30 -5.43
C GLY A 503 29.88 10.09 -4.28
N SER A 504 30.43 9.97 -3.10
CA SER A 504 30.10 10.80 -1.96
C SER A 504 31.37 11.21 -1.21
N LEU A 505 31.32 12.45 -0.68
CA LEU A 505 32.31 13.00 0.21
C LEU A 505 31.62 13.40 1.50
N GLN A 506 32.05 12.88 2.64
CA GLN A 506 31.67 13.40 3.95
C GLN A 506 32.88 14.03 4.60
N LEU A 507 32.75 15.27 5.03
CA LEU A 507 33.72 15.98 5.86
C LEU A 507 33.16 16.08 7.27
N ASN A 508 34.03 15.87 8.26
CA ASN A 508 33.72 15.93 9.67
C ASN A 508 34.69 16.90 10.34
N TRP A 509 34.18 18.01 10.84
CA TRP A 509 34.98 18.94 11.62
C TRP A 509 34.77 18.68 13.12
N ASP A 510 35.79 18.13 13.74
CA ASP A 510 35.87 17.90 15.20
C ASP A 510 34.67 17.13 15.80
N GLY A 511 34.03 16.26 15.02
CA GLY A 511 32.93 15.43 15.47
C GLY A 511 31.58 16.13 15.69
N TYR A 512 31.48 17.44 15.39
CA TYR A 512 30.24 18.21 15.59
C TYR A 512 29.65 18.84 14.33
N LEU A 513 30.46 19.12 13.31
CA LEU A 513 29.97 19.66 12.03
C LEU A 513 30.29 18.69 10.92
N PHE A 514 29.25 18.28 10.22
CA PHE A 514 29.32 17.31 9.13
C PHE A 514 28.77 17.91 7.84
N LEU A 515 29.52 17.77 6.76
CA LEU A 515 29.10 18.13 5.41
C LEU A 515 29.14 16.88 4.54
N ASP A 516 27.99 16.49 3.98
CA ASP A 516 27.88 15.43 3.01
C ASP A 516 27.59 16.02 1.61
N VAL A 517 28.39 15.60 0.62
CA VAL A 517 28.15 15.91 -0.79
C VAL A 517 28.07 14.61 -1.56
N THR A 518 27.02 14.40 -2.31
CA THR A 518 26.88 13.24 -3.18
C THR A 518 26.61 13.66 -4.62
N ALA A 519 27.14 12.90 -5.55
CA ALA A 519 26.93 13.08 -6.97
C ALA A 519 26.72 11.72 -7.63
N ARG A 520 25.73 11.65 -8.52
CA ARG A 520 25.44 10.44 -9.29
C ARG A 520 25.08 10.79 -10.71
N ASN A 521 25.52 9.98 -11.64
CA ASN A 521 25.09 10.03 -13.04
C ASN A 521 24.55 8.66 -13.47
N ASP A 522 23.34 8.66 -14.03
CA ASP A 522 22.68 7.47 -14.58
C ASP A 522 22.60 7.57 -16.09
N TRP A 523 22.77 6.44 -16.78
CA TRP A 523 22.51 6.25 -18.19
C TRP A 523 21.46 5.17 -18.37
N SER A 524 20.24 5.58 -18.75
CA SER A 524 19.09 4.67 -18.88
C SER A 524 18.79 4.32 -20.35
N SER A 525 18.45 3.06 -20.59
CA SER A 525 18.00 2.58 -21.90
C SER A 525 16.57 3.00 -22.25
N THR A 526 15.81 3.53 -21.29
CA THR A 526 14.43 4.02 -21.50
C THR A 526 14.40 5.39 -22.16
N MET A 527 15.54 6.08 -22.22
CA MET A 527 15.70 7.43 -22.74
C MET A 527 16.44 7.45 -24.08
N SER A 528 16.18 8.48 -24.89
CA SER A 528 16.89 8.70 -26.14
C SER A 528 18.38 8.92 -25.92
N LYS A 529 19.19 8.70 -26.97
CA LYS A 529 20.64 8.88 -26.89
C LYS A 529 21.04 10.29 -26.41
N ALA A 530 20.27 11.32 -26.75
CA ALA A 530 20.50 12.70 -26.31
C ALA A 530 20.18 12.94 -24.83
N ASN A 531 19.15 12.27 -24.31
CA ASN A 531 18.60 12.53 -22.97
C ASN A 531 18.84 11.41 -21.95
N ARG A 532 19.55 10.31 -22.33
CA ARG A 532 19.73 9.13 -21.46
C ARG A 532 20.64 9.33 -20.27
N SER A 533 21.46 10.40 -20.28
CA SER A 533 22.40 10.72 -19.21
C SER A 533 21.85 11.85 -18.36
N TYR A 534 21.72 11.62 -17.08
CA TYR A 534 21.24 12.62 -16.14
C TYR A 534 22.03 12.59 -14.83
N PHE A 535 22.35 13.79 -14.36
CA PHE A 535 23.21 14.02 -13.21
C PHE A 535 22.38 14.48 -12.00
N TYR A 536 22.70 13.96 -10.82
CA TYR A 536 22.01 14.23 -9.56
C TYR A 536 22.99 14.67 -8.49
N PRO A 537 23.00 15.93 -8.08
CA PRO A 537 23.73 16.39 -6.90
C PRO A 537 22.88 16.32 -5.65
N SER A 538 23.55 16.08 -4.50
CA SER A 538 22.95 16.28 -3.18
C SER A 538 23.99 16.85 -2.23
N VAL A 539 23.55 17.78 -1.38
CA VAL A 539 24.38 18.38 -0.32
C VAL A 539 23.57 18.36 0.97
N SER A 540 24.19 17.92 2.07
CA SER A 540 23.57 17.98 3.38
C SER A 540 24.55 18.42 4.45
N LEU A 541 24.04 19.15 5.45
CA LEU A 541 24.77 19.69 6.57
C LEU A 541 24.13 19.21 7.88
N SER A 542 24.95 18.77 8.82
CA SER A 542 24.56 18.43 10.18
C SER A 542 25.46 19.13 11.18
N LEU A 543 24.87 19.87 12.12
CA LEU A 543 25.55 20.50 13.22
C LEU A 543 25.03 19.95 14.56
N VAL A 544 25.93 19.28 15.29
CA VAL A 544 25.67 18.73 16.62
C VAL A 544 26.06 19.77 17.68
N ILE A 545 25.06 20.54 18.11
CA ILE A 545 25.27 21.68 19.04
C ILE A 545 25.76 21.18 20.39
N SER A 546 25.28 20.06 20.88
CA SER A 546 25.70 19.44 22.13
C SER A 546 27.20 19.06 22.14
N ASP A 547 27.73 18.62 20.99
CA ASP A 547 29.16 18.27 20.87
C ASP A 547 30.04 19.49 20.57
N MET A 548 29.48 20.52 19.96
CA MET A 548 30.15 21.79 19.65
C MET A 548 30.42 22.63 20.90
N LEU A 549 29.38 22.83 21.73
CA LEU A 549 29.43 23.78 22.84
C LEU A 549 30.61 23.53 23.81
N PRO A 550 30.88 22.30 24.28
CA PRO A 550 32.03 22.05 25.16
C PRO A 550 33.38 22.39 24.51
N LYS A 551 33.51 22.23 23.18
CA LYS A 551 34.73 22.45 22.43
C LYS A 551 35.04 23.93 22.18
N ILE A 552 34.01 24.78 22.26
CA ILE A 552 34.17 26.25 22.12
C ILE A 552 34.11 26.98 23.51
N GLY A 553 34.18 26.21 24.61
CA GLY A 553 34.18 26.76 25.96
C GLY A 553 32.81 27.05 26.57
N GLY A 554 31.72 26.56 25.92
CA GLY A 554 30.35 26.61 26.42
C GLY A 554 29.96 25.33 27.17
N SER A 555 28.80 25.34 27.81
CA SER A 555 28.20 24.16 28.44
C SER A 555 26.70 24.09 28.15
N MET A 556 26.19 22.87 28.14
CA MET A 556 24.73 22.61 28.06
C MET A 556 24.18 22.51 29.50
N PRO A 557 22.94 22.95 29.75
CA PRO A 557 22.26 22.63 31.00
C PRO A 557 22.14 21.13 31.20
N ASP A 558 22.20 20.61 32.44
CA ASP A 558 22.15 19.15 32.75
C ASP A 558 20.87 18.47 32.28
N TRP A 559 19.76 19.22 32.15
CA TRP A 559 18.50 18.70 31.66
C TRP A 559 18.42 18.56 30.13
N PHE A 560 19.41 19.11 29.40
CA PHE A 560 19.48 19.12 27.95
C PHE A 560 20.56 18.12 27.48
N SER A 561 20.16 17.01 26.91
CA SER A 561 21.07 15.87 26.68
C SER A 561 21.70 15.88 25.30
N PHE A 562 20.97 16.35 24.28
CA PHE A 562 21.44 16.35 22.89
C PHE A 562 20.71 17.40 22.07
N ALA A 563 21.45 18.07 21.17
CA ALA A 563 20.88 18.99 20.19
C ALA A 563 21.62 18.91 18.86
N LYS A 564 20.85 18.72 17.81
CA LYS A 564 21.32 18.67 16.43
C LYS A 564 20.40 19.48 15.53
N VAL A 565 20.95 20.21 14.58
CA VAL A 565 20.22 20.82 13.46
C VAL A 565 20.77 20.28 12.16
N ARG A 566 19.90 20.18 11.15
CA ARG A 566 20.24 19.63 9.84
C ARG A 566 19.57 20.40 8.73
N ALA A 567 20.23 20.46 7.58
CA ALA A 567 19.66 21.00 6.35
C ALA A 567 20.19 20.21 5.16
N SER A 568 19.35 20.01 4.14
CA SER A 568 19.77 19.34 2.93
C SER A 568 19.06 19.85 1.68
N PHE A 569 19.75 19.69 0.55
CA PHE A 569 19.25 19.90 -0.80
C PHE A 569 19.63 18.72 -1.68
N ALA A 570 18.70 18.25 -2.52
CA ALA A 570 18.98 17.23 -3.51
C ALA A 570 18.15 17.40 -4.78
N GLU A 571 18.75 16.99 -5.89
CA GLU A 571 18.04 16.74 -7.13
C GLU A 571 18.05 15.25 -7.41
N VAL A 572 16.91 14.67 -7.85
CA VAL A 572 16.78 13.27 -8.25
C VAL A 572 15.82 13.22 -9.44
N GLY A 573 16.16 12.42 -10.44
CA GLY A 573 15.26 12.18 -11.58
C GLY A 573 14.22 11.10 -11.28
N ASN A 574 13.26 10.99 -12.18
CA ASN A 574 12.38 9.84 -12.29
C ASN A 574 12.34 9.42 -13.77
N ASP A 575 12.63 8.15 -14.04
CA ASP A 575 12.80 7.62 -15.38
C ASP A 575 11.48 7.31 -16.07
N LEU A 576 11.49 7.15 -17.40
CA LEU A 576 10.34 6.65 -18.14
C LEU A 576 10.21 5.13 -17.99
N ASP A 577 9.00 4.65 -18.21
CA ASP A 577 8.80 3.24 -18.50
C ASP A 577 9.41 2.89 -19.87
N PRO A 578 9.86 1.64 -20.07
CA PRO A 578 10.39 1.19 -21.34
C PRO A 578 9.44 1.42 -22.53
N TYR A 579 10.02 1.67 -23.72
CA TYR A 579 9.34 1.75 -25.01
C TYR A 579 8.39 2.95 -25.19
N GLN A 580 8.58 4.03 -24.44
CA GLN A 580 7.77 5.27 -24.54
C GLN A 580 8.44 6.41 -25.34
N LEU A 581 9.36 6.08 -26.25
CA LEU A 581 10.06 7.08 -27.08
C LEU A 581 9.70 7.03 -28.54
N TYR A 582 9.11 5.93 -29.00
CA TYR A 582 8.91 5.67 -30.43
C TYR A 582 7.47 5.27 -30.72
N ASN A 583 6.96 5.79 -31.82
CA ASN A 583 5.64 5.42 -32.30
C ASN A 583 5.71 4.07 -33.00
N PHE A 584 4.72 3.24 -32.77
CA PHE A 584 4.61 1.91 -33.36
C PHE A 584 3.20 1.66 -33.91
N TYR A 585 3.08 0.64 -34.77
CA TYR A 585 1.83 0.19 -35.29
C TYR A 585 1.44 -1.14 -34.63
N SER A 586 0.19 -1.22 -34.15
CA SER A 586 -0.40 -2.49 -33.77
C SER A 586 -0.80 -3.24 -35.03
N VAL A 587 -0.28 -4.46 -35.21
CA VAL A 587 -0.60 -5.33 -36.33
C VAL A 587 -1.70 -6.28 -35.92
N GLY A 588 -2.77 -6.32 -36.70
CA GLY A 588 -3.93 -7.18 -36.49
C GLY A 588 -4.42 -7.80 -37.79
N LYS A 589 -5.59 -8.43 -37.74
CA LYS A 589 -6.29 -8.93 -38.91
C LYS A 589 -7.68 -8.33 -38.98
N ASP A 590 -8.16 -8.07 -40.20
CA ASP A 590 -9.56 -7.74 -40.45
C ASP A 590 -10.44 -9.00 -40.41
N PRO A 591 -11.78 -8.88 -40.49
CA PRO A 591 -12.69 -10.03 -40.51
C PRO A 591 -12.44 -11.00 -41.70
N ASN A 592 -11.79 -10.52 -42.78
CA ASN A 592 -11.45 -11.35 -43.96
C ASN A 592 -10.08 -12.03 -43.81
N GLY A 593 -9.37 -11.83 -42.68
CA GLY A 593 -8.07 -12.41 -42.42
C GLY A 593 -6.88 -11.61 -42.98
N ASN A 594 -7.11 -10.43 -43.59
CA ASN A 594 -6.03 -9.57 -44.10
C ASN A 594 -5.29 -8.88 -42.99
N THR A 595 -3.98 -8.74 -43.13
CA THR A 595 -3.17 -8.03 -42.17
C THR A 595 -3.47 -6.52 -42.20
N THR A 596 -3.77 -5.96 -41.04
CA THR A 596 -4.00 -4.52 -40.86
C THR A 596 -2.98 -3.96 -39.87
N ALA A 597 -2.61 -2.69 -40.05
CA ALA A 597 -1.76 -1.96 -39.12
C ALA A 597 -2.48 -0.67 -38.68
N LYS A 598 -2.52 -0.44 -37.38
CA LYS A 598 -3.10 0.78 -36.80
C LYS A 598 -2.04 1.51 -35.98
N PRO A 599 -1.93 2.84 -36.03
CA PRO A 599 -1.03 3.60 -35.17
C PRO A 599 -1.41 3.43 -33.71
N GLY A 600 -0.45 3.51 -32.83
CA GLY A 600 -0.70 3.59 -31.39
C GLY A 600 -1.56 4.82 -31.05
N LYS A 601 -2.29 4.77 -29.95
CA LYS A 601 -3.17 5.88 -29.54
C LYS A 601 -2.39 7.09 -29.00
N VAL A 602 -1.17 6.88 -28.50
CA VAL A 602 -0.31 7.92 -27.92
C VAL A 602 0.78 8.29 -28.93
N LEU A 603 0.93 9.57 -29.19
CA LEU A 603 2.05 10.11 -29.95
C LEU A 603 3.24 10.32 -28.99
N TYR A 604 4.27 9.51 -29.15
CA TYR A 604 5.50 9.62 -28.39
C TYR A 604 6.50 10.57 -29.05
N ASP A 605 7.24 11.30 -28.23
CA ASP A 605 8.29 12.22 -28.66
C ASP A 605 9.66 11.73 -28.15
N SER A 606 10.63 11.63 -29.03
CA SER A 606 11.99 11.18 -28.69
C SER A 606 12.77 12.17 -27.82
N ASP A 607 12.33 13.44 -27.77
CA ASP A 607 12.98 14.50 -26.97
C ASP A 607 12.52 14.56 -25.51
N VAL A 608 11.62 13.66 -25.10
CA VAL A 608 11.18 13.55 -23.71
C VAL A 608 12.36 13.31 -22.78
N ARG A 609 12.38 14.04 -21.67
CA ARG A 609 13.41 13.99 -20.62
C ARG A 609 12.84 13.33 -19.37
N SER A 610 13.74 12.86 -18.49
CA SER A 610 13.34 12.38 -17.15
C SER A 610 12.65 13.51 -16.36
N GLU A 611 11.67 13.14 -15.54
CA GLU A 611 11.15 14.04 -14.52
C GLU A 611 12.28 14.46 -13.56
N LEU A 612 12.18 15.62 -12.96
CA LEU A 612 13.19 16.16 -12.05
C LEU A 612 12.56 16.60 -10.73
N ILE A 613 12.96 15.94 -9.67
CA ILE A 613 12.53 16.23 -8.30
C ILE A 613 13.63 17.04 -7.61
N LYS A 614 13.33 18.27 -7.19
CA LYS A 614 14.19 19.15 -6.38
C LYS A 614 13.63 19.22 -4.98
N SER A 615 14.42 18.86 -3.98
CA SER A 615 13.97 18.78 -2.60
C SER A 615 14.86 19.58 -1.66
N TRP A 616 14.22 20.36 -0.78
CA TRP A 616 14.81 21.01 0.37
C TRP A 616 14.30 20.39 1.65
N GLU A 617 15.16 20.22 2.62
CA GLU A 617 14.78 19.73 3.95
C GLU A 617 15.55 20.50 5.03
N ALA A 618 14.87 20.85 6.12
CA ALA A 618 15.47 21.38 7.33
C ALA A 618 14.84 20.71 8.56
N GLY A 619 15.64 20.43 9.58
CA GLY A 619 15.13 19.73 10.75
C GLY A 619 16.05 19.87 11.96
N PHE A 620 15.55 19.34 13.08
CA PHE A 620 16.31 19.27 14.32
C PHE A 620 15.97 17.98 15.09
N ASP A 621 16.94 17.49 15.88
CA ASP A 621 16.77 16.41 16.87
C ASP A 621 17.25 16.96 18.22
N ILE A 622 16.35 17.02 19.18
CA ILE A 622 16.60 17.55 20.52
C ILE A 622 16.20 16.47 21.55
N ARG A 623 17.06 16.25 22.55
CA ARG A 623 16.80 15.28 23.61
C ARG A 623 17.02 15.92 24.98
N PHE A 624 16.16 15.53 25.92
CA PHE A 624 16.12 16.06 27.26
C PHE A 624 16.20 14.96 28.31
N PHE A 625 16.61 15.32 29.53
CA PHE A 625 16.56 14.47 30.73
C PHE A 625 17.25 13.11 30.53
N ASN A 626 18.53 13.12 30.16
CA ASN A 626 19.33 11.92 29.84
C ASN A 626 18.65 11.05 28.77
N ASN A 627 18.22 11.67 27.67
CA ASN A 627 17.53 11.04 26.54
C ASN A 627 16.14 10.46 26.87
N ARG A 628 15.55 10.79 28.03
CA ARG A 628 14.20 10.30 28.36
C ARG A 628 13.09 10.93 27.53
N LEU A 629 13.29 12.13 27.02
CA LEU A 629 12.38 12.81 26.10
C LEU A 629 13.16 13.23 24.85
N GLY A 630 12.72 12.78 23.69
CA GLY A 630 13.31 13.12 22.38
C GLY A 630 12.26 13.71 21.44
N LEU A 631 12.62 14.77 20.73
CA LEU A 631 11.82 15.44 19.72
C LEU A 631 12.66 15.60 18.45
N ASP A 632 12.26 14.88 17.40
CA ASP A 632 12.80 15.05 16.04
C ASP A 632 11.73 15.70 15.16
N ALA A 633 12.07 16.79 14.50
CA ALA A 633 11.17 17.47 13.58
C ALA A 633 11.89 17.78 12.27
N ALA A 634 11.16 17.64 11.15
CA ALA A 634 11.64 17.95 9.82
C ALA A 634 10.56 18.64 9.00
N TRP A 635 10.90 19.80 8.44
CA TRP A 635 10.16 20.44 7.36
C TRP A 635 10.79 20.08 6.03
N TYR A 636 9.98 19.83 5.01
CA TYR A 636 10.46 19.58 3.66
C TYR A 636 9.59 20.27 2.61
N LYS A 637 10.23 20.58 1.48
CA LYS A 637 9.58 21.09 0.28
C LYS A 637 10.23 20.45 -0.93
N SER A 638 9.41 19.81 -1.76
CA SER A 638 9.84 19.09 -2.96
C SER A 638 9.02 19.58 -4.15
N ASN A 639 9.70 19.88 -5.25
CA ASN A 639 9.07 20.23 -6.54
C ASN A 639 9.45 19.18 -7.58
N ALA A 640 8.48 18.46 -8.08
CA ALA A 640 8.63 17.51 -9.17
C ALA A 640 8.22 18.19 -10.48
N THR A 641 9.22 18.59 -11.26
CA THR A 641 9.07 19.31 -12.52
C THR A 641 9.29 18.40 -13.73
N ARG A 642 8.99 18.87 -14.93
CA ARG A 642 9.07 18.07 -16.17
C ARG A 642 8.21 16.81 -16.08
N GLN A 643 7.01 16.93 -15.48
CA GLN A 643 6.07 15.82 -15.39
C GLN A 643 5.79 15.25 -16.77
N LEU A 644 5.68 13.93 -16.85
CA LEU A 644 5.27 13.25 -18.06
C LEU A 644 3.75 13.25 -18.16
N LEU A 645 3.20 13.95 -19.13
CA LEU A 645 1.77 14.10 -19.31
C LEU A 645 1.34 13.53 -20.67
N ASP A 646 0.21 12.84 -20.67
CA ASP A 646 -0.50 12.44 -21.89
C ASP A 646 -1.58 13.49 -22.18
N LEU A 647 -1.23 14.47 -23.00
CA LEU A 647 -2.17 15.54 -23.38
C LEU A 647 -3.13 15.07 -24.47
N PRO A 648 -4.45 15.25 -24.30
CA PRO A 648 -5.42 14.97 -25.34
C PRO A 648 -5.07 15.68 -26.66
N MET A 649 -5.26 14.98 -27.77
CA MET A 649 -5.09 15.53 -29.13
C MET A 649 -6.42 15.54 -29.86
N ASP A 650 -6.50 16.38 -30.90
CA ASP A 650 -7.60 16.36 -31.84
C ASP A 650 -7.71 14.95 -32.47
N PRO A 651 -8.87 14.28 -32.42
CA PRO A 651 -9.08 12.95 -33.01
C PRO A 651 -8.71 12.87 -34.53
N PHE A 652 -8.81 13.97 -35.25
CA PHE A 652 -8.40 14.02 -36.66
C PHE A 652 -6.88 13.87 -36.86
N SER A 653 -6.07 14.04 -35.82
CA SER A 653 -4.63 13.75 -35.88
C SER A 653 -4.31 12.25 -36.00
N GLY A 654 -5.28 11.38 -35.75
CA GLY A 654 -5.10 9.92 -35.66
C GLY A 654 -4.55 9.43 -34.33
N TYR A 655 -4.28 10.33 -33.37
CA TYR A 655 -3.82 10.02 -32.01
C TYR A 655 -4.83 10.53 -30.98
N ALA A 656 -4.96 9.83 -29.87
CA ALA A 656 -5.79 10.26 -28.75
C ALA A 656 -5.07 11.24 -27.83
N SER A 657 -3.75 11.09 -27.68
CA SER A 657 -2.92 11.94 -26.83
C SER A 657 -1.48 12.04 -27.32
N ARG A 658 -0.75 13.04 -26.85
CA ARG A 658 0.70 13.21 -27.02
C ARG A 658 1.39 13.22 -25.67
N LYS A 659 2.48 12.46 -25.53
CA LYS A 659 3.32 12.45 -24.34
C LYS A 659 4.34 13.57 -24.41
N ILE A 660 4.35 14.42 -23.37
CA ILE A 660 5.26 15.58 -23.26
C ILE A 660 5.78 15.73 -21.84
N ASN A 661 6.86 16.51 -21.69
CA ASN A 661 7.30 17.01 -20.37
C ASN A 661 6.66 18.37 -20.08
N ALA A 662 5.82 18.44 -19.06
CA ALA A 662 5.24 19.69 -18.57
C ALA A 662 4.84 19.56 -17.10
N GLY A 663 4.58 20.72 -16.46
CA GLY A 663 4.01 20.75 -15.13
C GLY A 663 5.01 20.69 -13.97
N ASN A 664 4.47 21.01 -12.80
CA ASN A 664 5.18 21.09 -11.53
C ASN A 664 4.24 20.68 -10.39
N ILE A 665 4.58 19.59 -9.72
CA ILE A 665 3.91 19.11 -8.50
C ILE A 665 4.76 19.52 -7.30
N GLN A 666 4.16 20.19 -6.33
CA GLN A 666 4.83 20.56 -5.08
C GLN A 666 4.30 19.71 -3.93
N ASN A 667 5.19 19.05 -3.20
CA ASN A 667 4.93 18.48 -1.88
C ASN A 667 5.63 19.35 -0.83
N GLU A 668 4.89 19.77 0.18
CA GLU A 668 5.41 20.54 1.31
C GLU A 668 4.79 20.02 2.60
N GLY A 669 5.61 19.73 3.61
CA GLY A 669 5.10 19.11 4.80
C GLY A 669 5.98 19.27 6.04
N LEU A 670 5.40 18.79 7.14
CA LEU A 670 6.02 18.74 8.46
C LEU A 670 5.89 17.32 9.03
N GLU A 671 7.00 16.80 9.54
CA GLU A 671 7.05 15.52 10.24
C GLU A 671 7.59 15.75 11.63
N ILE A 672 6.95 15.15 12.64
CA ILE A 672 7.37 15.24 14.04
C ILE A 672 7.35 13.84 14.65
N SER A 673 8.44 13.48 15.30
CA SER A 673 8.57 12.26 16.11
C SER A 673 8.85 12.65 17.56
N LEU A 674 7.95 12.31 18.46
CA LEU A 674 8.10 12.53 19.90
C LEU A 674 8.25 11.16 20.57
N ASN A 675 9.36 10.97 21.27
CA ASN A 675 9.68 9.74 21.99
C ASN A 675 9.87 10.05 23.46
N GLY A 676 9.19 9.34 24.34
CA GLY A 676 9.29 9.56 25.81
C GLY A 676 9.42 8.25 26.57
N THR A 677 10.44 8.16 27.43
CA THR A 677 10.54 7.16 28.50
C THR A 677 10.01 7.79 29.79
N ILE A 678 8.72 7.62 30.04
CA ILE A 678 8.00 8.28 31.12
C ILE A 678 8.38 7.68 32.46
N LEU A 679 8.36 6.34 32.52
CA LEU A 679 8.80 5.57 33.67
C LEU A 679 9.88 4.58 33.22
N ASP A 680 10.99 4.54 33.93
CA ASP A 680 12.08 3.60 33.72
C ASP A 680 12.41 2.91 35.05
N ASN A 681 11.79 1.76 35.27
CA ASN A 681 12.01 0.95 36.46
C ASN A 681 12.08 -0.54 36.07
N PRO A 682 13.29 -1.06 35.81
CA PRO A 682 13.45 -2.47 35.42
C PRO A 682 12.92 -3.49 36.45
N ALA A 683 12.84 -3.11 37.74
CA ALA A 683 12.30 -3.94 38.79
C ALA A 683 10.78 -3.76 39.03
N GLY A 684 10.18 -2.74 38.41
CA GLY A 684 8.79 -2.34 38.50
C GLY A 684 8.12 -2.07 37.18
N LEU A 685 7.34 -0.98 37.11
CA LEU A 685 6.66 -0.55 35.90
C LEU A 685 7.59 0.34 35.08
N SER A 686 7.81 -0.03 33.82
CA SER A 686 8.40 0.84 32.79
C SER A 686 7.32 1.23 31.78
N TRP A 687 7.34 2.49 31.33
CA TRP A 687 6.42 3.05 30.34
C TRP A 687 7.15 3.91 29.35
N SER A 688 7.05 3.55 28.06
CA SER A 688 7.51 4.37 26.94
C SER A 688 6.35 4.74 26.03
N SER A 689 6.41 5.94 25.47
CA SER A 689 5.39 6.48 24.57
C SER A 689 6.05 7.12 23.35
N THR A 690 5.53 6.84 22.17
CA THR A 690 6.03 7.38 20.91
C THR A 690 4.87 7.91 20.07
N ALA A 691 4.96 9.18 19.65
CA ALA A 691 4.00 9.79 18.72
C ALA A 691 4.70 10.17 17.41
N GLN A 692 4.11 9.76 16.29
CA GLN A 692 4.60 10.03 14.93
C GLN A 692 3.55 10.85 14.19
N PHE A 693 3.80 12.14 14.03
CA PHE A 693 2.89 13.07 13.34
C PHE A 693 3.42 13.41 11.95
N SER A 694 2.52 13.58 10.98
CA SER A 694 2.85 14.03 9.64
C SER A 694 1.72 14.84 8.99
N LEU A 695 2.11 15.89 8.31
CA LEU A 695 1.30 16.77 7.50
C LEU A 695 1.97 16.89 6.13
N ASN A 696 1.23 16.67 5.04
CA ASN A 696 1.72 16.90 3.67
C ASN A 696 0.68 17.66 2.84
N ARG A 697 1.11 18.66 2.09
CA ARG A 697 0.32 19.41 1.13
C ARG A 697 0.86 19.14 -0.27
N ASN A 698 0.15 18.34 -1.04
CA ASN A 698 0.50 18.00 -2.42
C ASN A 698 -0.28 18.89 -3.38
N LYS A 699 0.36 19.94 -3.93
CA LYS A 699 -0.28 20.96 -4.78
C LYS A 699 0.25 20.89 -6.21
N ILE A 700 -0.65 21.10 -7.17
CA ILE A 700 -0.32 21.30 -8.58
C ILE A 700 0.00 22.78 -8.81
N LYS A 701 1.26 23.08 -9.10
CA LYS A 701 1.69 24.47 -9.34
C LYS A 701 1.50 24.88 -10.77
N GLU A 702 1.70 23.95 -11.68
CA GLU A 702 1.70 24.20 -13.11
C GLU A 702 1.41 22.90 -13.85
N LEU A 703 0.71 23.01 -14.98
CA LEU A 703 0.55 21.97 -16.00
C LEU A 703 1.07 22.52 -17.34
N TYR A 704 0.65 21.95 -18.45
CA TYR A 704 0.96 22.48 -19.77
C TYR A 704 0.14 23.76 -20.03
N GLU A 705 0.70 24.68 -20.83
CA GLU A 705 0.03 25.93 -21.21
C GLU A 705 -1.37 25.67 -21.78
N GLY A 706 -2.37 26.37 -21.24
CA GLY A 706 -3.78 26.20 -21.60
C GLY A 706 -4.49 25.01 -20.91
N VAL A 707 -3.78 24.15 -20.17
CA VAL A 707 -4.36 23.04 -19.41
C VAL A 707 -4.47 23.42 -17.94
N ASN A 708 -5.68 23.62 -17.45
CA ASN A 708 -5.94 23.98 -16.05
C ASN A 708 -6.25 22.77 -15.16
N LEU A 709 -6.54 21.61 -15.76
CA LEU A 709 -6.95 20.40 -15.07
C LEU A 709 -6.41 19.18 -15.82
N TYR A 710 -5.75 18.28 -15.09
CA TYR A 710 -5.30 16.99 -15.61
C TYR A 710 -6.15 15.87 -15.01
N ASP A 711 -6.73 15.03 -15.87
CA ASP A 711 -7.48 13.84 -15.43
C ASP A 711 -6.50 12.70 -15.14
N ILE A 712 -6.28 12.41 -13.85
CA ILE A 712 -5.42 11.31 -13.41
C ILE A 712 -6.10 9.98 -13.72
N LYS A 713 -7.41 9.88 -13.39
CA LYS A 713 -8.22 8.69 -13.66
C LYS A 713 -9.71 9.03 -13.59
N THR A 714 -10.43 8.67 -14.64
CA THR A 714 -11.90 8.69 -14.64
C THR A 714 -12.43 7.33 -14.27
N PHE A 715 -13.39 7.30 -13.37
CA PHE A 715 -14.10 6.11 -12.93
C PHE A 715 -15.59 6.42 -12.93
N ASP A 716 -16.25 6.19 -14.05
CA ASP A 716 -17.66 6.43 -14.31
C ASP A 716 -18.25 7.71 -13.67
N ALA A 717 -18.76 7.62 -12.43
CA ALA A 717 -19.39 8.74 -11.74
C ALA A 717 -18.41 9.83 -11.31
N ILE A 718 -17.16 9.49 -11.02
CA ILE A 718 -16.15 10.41 -10.50
C ILE A 718 -14.93 10.55 -11.42
N GLN A 719 -14.26 11.69 -11.28
CA GLN A 719 -12.94 11.92 -11.84
C GLN A 719 -11.96 12.25 -10.71
N ILE A 720 -10.81 11.61 -10.73
CA ILE A 720 -9.69 11.95 -9.87
C ILE A 720 -8.79 12.86 -10.67
N VAL A 721 -8.64 14.10 -10.21
CA VAL A 721 -8.02 15.16 -10.99
C VAL A 721 -6.88 15.86 -10.26
N ALA A 722 -6.07 16.58 -11.06
CA ALA A 722 -4.99 17.45 -10.61
C ALA A 722 -5.22 18.85 -11.22
N PRO A 723 -5.98 19.75 -10.55
CA PRO A 723 -6.21 21.11 -11.03
C PRO A 723 -5.05 22.02 -10.66
N VAL A 724 -4.70 22.97 -11.56
CA VAL A 724 -3.70 24.00 -11.25
C VAL A 724 -4.13 24.85 -10.06
N GLY A 725 -3.25 25.03 -9.09
CA GLY A 725 -3.52 25.71 -7.81
C GLY A 725 -4.22 24.85 -6.76
N GLY A 726 -4.83 23.73 -7.15
CA GLY A 726 -5.47 22.76 -6.28
C GLY A 726 -4.54 21.62 -5.82
N TYR A 727 -5.14 20.54 -5.31
CA TYR A 727 -4.43 19.39 -4.79
C TYR A 727 -4.37 18.24 -5.79
N TYR A 728 -3.32 17.44 -5.72
CA TYR A 728 -3.27 16.14 -6.38
C TYR A 728 -4.35 15.21 -5.80
N GLY A 729 -5.19 14.65 -6.69
CA GLY A 729 -6.19 13.67 -6.28
C GLY A 729 -7.48 14.30 -5.72
N GLU A 730 -7.84 15.50 -6.20
CA GLU A 730 -9.19 16.02 -5.96
C GLU A 730 -10.22 15.14 -6.64
N ILE A 731 -11.35 14.93 -5.98
CA ILE A 731 -12.47 14.14 -6.48
C ILE A 731 -13.48 15.10 -7.08
N TYR A 732 -13.72 14.97 -8.38
CA TYR A 732 -14.74 15.71 -9.11
C TYR A 732 -15.89 14.78 -9.49
N GLY A 733 -17.10 15.30 -9.42
CA GLY A 733 -18.31 14.57 -9.77
C GLY A 733 -19.49 15.48 -9.95
N GLN A 734 -20.59 14.91 -10.40
CA GLN A 734 -21.85 15.64 -10.50
C GLN A 734 -22.38 15.97 -9.10
N THR A 735 -23.09 17.10 -9.02
CA THR A 735 -23.71 17.63 -7.80
C THR A 735 -25.19 17.90 -8.03
N PHE A 736 -25.92 18.16 -6.98
CA PHE A 736 -27.27 18.69 -7.11
C PHE A 736 -27.26 20.03 -7.85
N MET A 737 -28.27 20.26 -8.69
CA MET A 737 -28.52 21.56 -9.24
C MET A 737 -29.01 22.48 -8.13
N ARG A 738 -28.42 23.68 -8.01
CA ARG A 738 -28.72 24.66 -6.95
C ARG A 738 -29.06 26.01 -7.53
N VAL A 739 -29.81 26.81 -6.76
CA VAL A 739 -30.03 28.22 -7.08
C VAL A 739 -28.69 28.96 -6.95
N THR A 740 -28.23 29.55 -8.05
CA THR A 740 -26.93 30.25 -8.15
C THR A 740 -27.03 31.76 -8.02
N ASP A 741 -28.21 32.35 -8.08
CA ASP A 741 -28.42 33.79 -7.90
C ASP A 741 -28.26 34.17 -6.42
N GLU A 742 -27.17 34.85 -6.10
CA GLU A 742 -26.85 35.31 -4.74
C GLU A 742 -27.87 36.29 -4.16
N ASN A 743 -28.62 36.98 -5.00
CA ASN A 743 -29.70 37.89 -4.57
C ASN A 743 -31.01 37.16 -4.31
N SER A 744 -31.14 35.90 -4.66
CA SER A 744 -32.34 35.11 -4.43
C SER A 744 -32.46 34.73 -2.94
N PRO A 745 -33.66 34.82 -2.32
CA PRO A 745 -33.90 34.33 -0.98
C PRO A 745 -33.69 32.79 -0.88
N HIS A 746 -33.58 32.12 -2.01
CA HIS A 746 -33.41 30.66 -2.13
C HIS A 746 -31.97 30.28 -2.52
N TYR A 747 -31.03 31.22 -2.48
CA TYR A 747 -29.61 30.94 -2.82
C TYR A 747 -29.08 29.70 -2.14
N GLY A 748 -28.42 28.80 -2.90
CA GLY A 748 -27.85 27.56 -2.43
C GLY A 748 -28.83 26.40 -2.19
N LYS A 749 -30.17 26.63 -2.23
CA LYS A 749 -31.15 25.54 -2.14
C LYS A 749 -31.11 24.64 -3.36
N ILE A 750 -31.41 23.35 -3.16
CA ILE A 750 -31.45 22.35 -4.23
C ILE A 750 -32.71 22.58 -5.08
N VAL A 751 -32.58 22.55 -6.38
CA VAL A 751 -33.67 22.63 -7.32
C VAL A 751 -34.25 21.24 -7.58
N VAL A 752 -35.54 21.08 -7.47
CA VAL A 752 -36.28 19.85 -7.81
C VAL A 752 -37.11 20.04 -9.07
N GLY A 753 -37.42 18.93 -9.74
CA GLY A 753 -38.38 18.89 -10.83
C GLY A 753 -39.82 18.96 -10.33
N ASP A 754 -40.80 18.99 -11.26
CA ASP A 754 -42.23 18.96 -10.95
C ASP A 754 -42.67 17.70 -10.19
N ASP A 755 -41.84 16.66 -10.26
CA ASP A 755 -41.96 15.38 -9.53
C ASP A 755 -41.46 15.43 -8.08
N GLY A 756 -40.95 16.59 -7.62
CA GLY A 756 -40.33 16.77 -6.31
C GLY A 756 -38.97 16.15 -6.13
N LEU A 757 -38.42 15.53 -7.18
CA LEU A 757 -37.10 14.87 -7.12
C LEU A 757 -35.96 15.85 -7.48
N PRO A 758 -34.79 15.74 -6.83
CA PRO A 758 -33.65 16.61 -7.09
C PRO A 758 -33.17 16.55 -8.54
N LEU A 759 -32.89 17.71 -9.11
CA LEU A 759 -32.22 17.84 -10.40
C LEU A 759 -30.72 17.76 -10.21
N ILE A 760 -30.03 17.11 -11.16
CA ILE A 760 -28.60 16.86 -11.13
C ILE A 760 -27.90 17.80 -12.11
N SER A 761 -26.82 18.47 -11.67
CA SER A 761 -25.97 19.28 -12.53
C SER A 761 -25.30 18.42 -13.60
N THR A 762 -25.28 18.90 -14.83
CA THR A 762 -24.53 18.25 -15.93
C THR A 762 -23.03 18.46 -15.79
N GLU A 763 -22.61 19.51 -15.10
CA GLU A 763 -21.20 19.84 -14.87
C GLU A 763 -20.67 19.11 -13.64
N LYS A 764 -19.41 18.67 -13.75
CA LYS A 764 -18.69 18.09 -12.62
C LYS A 764 -17.96 19.18 -11.86
N SER A 765 -18.08 19.15 -10.55
CA SER A 765 -17.40 20.04 -9.63
C SER A 765 -16.67 19.24 -8.53
N LYS A 766 -15.82 19.93 -7.75
CA LYS A 766 -15.12 19.32 -6.64
C LYS A 766 -16.07 18.86 -5.56
N VAL A 767 -16.06 17.56 -5.26
CA VAL A 767 -16.83 16.94 -4.17
C VAL A 767 -15.94 16.46 -3.02
N GLY A 768 -14.64 16.36 -3.23
CA GLY A 768 -13.70 15.94 -2.18
C GLY A 768 -12.24 16.01 -2.58
N ASN A 769 -11.39 15.50 -1.70
CA ASN A 769 -9.93 15.34 -1.90
C ASN A 769 -9.48 14.05 -1.21
N GLN A 770 -8.72 13.21 -1.88
CA GLN A 770 -8.24 11.92 -1.34
C GLN A 770 -7.20 12.07 -0.22
N SER A 771 -6.43 13.16 -0.23
CA SER A 771 -5.31 13.35 0.69
C SER A 771 -5.78 13.72 2.09
N PRO A 772 -5.27 13.09 3.15
CA PRO A 772 -5.54 13.52 4.51
C PRO A 772 -4.92 14.88 4.80
N ASP A 773 -5.51 15.63 5.73
CA ASP A 773 -4.94 16.88 6.21
C ASP A 773 -3.70 16.61 7.06
N TRP A 774 -3.78 15.62 7.95
CA TRP A 774 -2.67 15.13 8.73
C TRP A 774 -2.91 13.69 9.22
N MET A 775 -1.84 13.03 9.59
CA MET A 775 -1.85 11.67 10.16
C MET A 775 -0.98 11.62 11.41
N MET A 776 -1.35 10.78 12.38
CA MET A 776 -0.55 10.53 13.57
C MET A 776 -0.71 9.07 14.01
N GLY A 777 0.40 8.46 14.43
CA GLY A 777 0.40 7.19 15.16
C GLY A 777 0.90 7.42 16.57
N TRP A 778 0.19 6.88 17.57
CA TRP A 778 0.57 7.01 18.98
C TRP A 778 0.69 5.63 19.62
N THR A 779 1.94 5.20 19.82
CA THR A 779 2.30 3.90 20.42
C THR A 779 2.64 4.07 21.89
N ASN A 780 2.12 3.20 22.75
CA ASN A 780 2.46 3.12 24.15
C ASN A 780 2.87 1.70 24.51
N ASN A 781 4.00 1.58 25.22
CA ASN A 781 4.54 0.29 25.68
C ASN A 781 4.71 0.33 27.19
N PHE A 782 4.16 -0.68 27.84
CA PHE A 782 4.26 -0.90 29.28
C PHE A 782 4.93 -2.24 29.54
N SER A 783 5.85 -2.29 30.51
CA SER A 783 6.42 -3.54 30.97
C SER A 783 6.43 -3.60 32.49
N TYR A 784 6.07 -4.76 33.07
CA TYR A 784 6.03 -5.00 34.50
C TYR A 784 6.32 -6.46 34.79
N LYS A 785 7.47 -6.75 35.44
CA LYS A 785 7.85 -8.10 35.90
C LYS A 785 7.64 -9.21 34.88
N GLY A 786 8.03 -8.97 33.62
CA GLY A 786 7.88 -9.90 32.49
C GLY A 786 6.57 -9.76 31.69
N PHE A 787 5.55 -9.10 32.23
CA PHE A 787 4.36 -8.71 31.45
C PHE A 787 4.67 -7.52 30.56
N ASN A 788 4.18 -7.56 29.33
CA ASN A 788 4.32 -6.48 28.35
C ASN A 788 2.94 -6.17 27.76
N LEU A 789 2.58 -4.91 27.74
CA LEU A 789 1.38 -4.40 27.08
C LEU A 789 1.78 -3.30 26.12
N SER A 790 1.40 -3.43 24.85
CA SER A 790 1.60 -2.41 23.83
C SER A 790 0.29 -2.11 23.12
N PHE A 791 0.04 -0.83 22.81
CA PHE A 791 -1.06 -0.47 21.93
C PHE A 791 -0.69 0.70 21.02
N LEU A 792 -1.32 0.76 19.85
CA LEU A 792 -1.18 1.82 18.83
C LEU A 792 -2.56 2.42 18.54
N ILE A 793 -2.66 3.74 18.67
CA ILE A 793 -3.80 4.53 18.17
C ILE A 793 -3.35 5.25 16.91
N ASP A 794 -4.14 5.09 15.84
CA ASP A 794 -3.87 5.62 14.51
C ASP A 794 -4.93 6.69 14.17
N PHE A 795 -4.46 7.86 13.76
CA PHE A 795 -5.28 9.03 13.41
C PHE A 795 -5.08 9.34 11.93
N ARG A 796 -6.16 9.41 11.20
CA ARG A 796 -6.22 9.98 9.86
C ARG A 796 -7.29 11.05 9.86
N ILE A 797 -6.89 12.29 9.73
CA ILE A 797 -7.82 13.44 9.76
C ILE A 797 -7.86 14.08 8.39
N GLY A 798 -9.07 14.34 7.91
CA GLY A 798 -9.31 14.85 6.57
C GLY A 798 -9.24 13.78 5.48
N GLY A 799 -9.37 14.24 4.25
CA GLY A 799 -9.53 13.39 3.07
C GLY A 799 -10.97 12.98 2.85
N SER A 800 -11.23 12.50 1.65
CA SER A 800 -12.56 12.04 1.23
C SER A 800 -12.45 10.70 0.49
N ILE A 801 -13.50 9.91 0.56
CA ILE A 801 -13.65 8.65 -0.15
C ILE A 801 -15.03 8.56 -0.78
N TYR A 802 -15.09 8.23 -2.06
CA TYR A 802 -16.33 7.92 -2.76
C TYR A 802 -16.70 6.44 -2.58
N SER A 803 -17.96 6.16 -2.26
CA SER A 803 -18.47 4.82 -2.00
C SER A 803 -19.58 4.40 -2.96
N ALA A 804 -19.23 3.69 -4.02
CA ALA A 804 -20.20 3.04 -4.90
C ALA A 804 -21.00 1.94 -4.18
N THR A 805 -20.42 1.30 -3.17
CA THR A 805 -21.11 0.31 -2.33
C THR A 805 -22.27 0.96 -1.58
N ALA A 806 -22.07 2.14 -0.97
CA ALA A 806 -23.15 2.87 -0.31
C ALA A 806 -24.26 3.23 -1.30
N SER A 807 -23.90 3.77 -2.48
CA SER A 807 -24.88 4.06 -3.53
C SER A 807 -25.74 2.84 -3.86
N ASN A 808 -25.13 1.69 -4.12
CA ASN A 808 -25.84 0.46 -4.43
C ASN A 808 -26.78 0.03 -3.29
N LEU A 809 -26.34 0.12 -2.04
CA LEU A 809 -27.16 -0.26 -0.88
C LEU A 809 -28.38 0.64 -0.72
N TYR A 810 -28.21 1.95 -0.90
CA TYR A 810 -29.33 2.91 -0.83
C TYR A 810 -30.29 2.72 -2.01
N THR A 811 -29.78 2.64 -3.24
CA THR A 811 -30.60 2.41 -4.44
C THR A 811 -31.44 1.14 -4.36
N ARG A 812 -30.86 0.07 -3.79
CA ARG A 812 -31.52 -1.23 -3.64
C ARG A 812 -32.46 -1.32 -2.42
N GLY A 813 -32.50 -0.29 -1.57
CA GLY A 813 -33.28 -0.33 -0.34
C GLY A 813 -32.71 -1.22 0.76
N ASN A 814 -31.40 -1.57 0.68
CA ASN A 814 -30.73 -2.41 1.67
C ASN A 814 -30.13 -1.60 2.84
N ALA A 815 -29.79 -0.32 2.62
CA ALA A 815 -29.17 0.51 3.65
C ALA A 815 -30.16 0.87 4.76
N ALA A 816 -29.70 0.92 6.02
CA ALA A 816 -30.52 1.33 7.17
C ALA A 816 -31.12 2.73 6.99
N GLY A 817 -30.40 3.67 6.40
CA GLY A 817 -30.87 5.02 6.13
C GLY A 817 -32.02 5.13 5.12
N THR A 818 -32.45 4.01 4.50
CA THR A 818 -33.67 3.97 3.66
C THR A 818 -34.95 3.81 4.49
N VAL A 819 -34.84 3.62 5.80
CA VAL A 819 -35.90 3.42 6.75
C VAL A 819 -35.81 4.50 7.82
N VAL A 820 -36.87 5.26 8.03
CA VAL A 820 -36.93 6.33 9.04
C VAL A 820 -38.01 5.98 10.04
N ASN A 821 -37.71 5.90 11.33
CA ASN A 821 -38.63 5.50 12.40
C ASN A 821 -39.38 4.17 12.13
N GLY A 822 -38.68 3.20 11.49
CA GLY A 822 -39.24 1.89 11.16
C GLY A 822 -40.26 1.91 9.99
N ASP A 823 -40.27 2.97 9.19
CA ASP A 823 -41.18 3.13 8.07
C ASP A 823 -40.52 3.77 6.84
N ARG A 824 -41.19 3.73 5.71
CA ARG A 824 -40.86 4.32 4.41
C ARG A 824 -41.95 5.27 3.91
N ALA A 825 -42.39 6.16 4.80
CA ALA A 825 -43.37 7.16 4.47
C ALA A 825 -42.85 8.15 3.43
N GLU A 826 -43.77 8.69 2.61
CA GLU A 826 -43.46 9.78 1.68
C GLU A 826 -42.99 11.03 2.46
N PHE A 827 -42.07 11.79 1.87
CA PHE A 827 -41.52 13.00 2.46
C PHE A 827 -41.22 14.06 1.41
N VAL A 828 -41.31 15.32 1.80
CA VAL A 828 -40.85 16.43 0.99
C VAL A 828 -39.35 16.55 1.20
N VAL A 829 -38.57 16.53 0.09
CA VAL A 829 -37.10 16.64 0.19
C VAL A 829 -36.76 17.98 0.86
N PRO A 830 -36.02 17.95 1.99
CA PRO A 830 -35.79 19.17 2.76
C PRO A 830 -34.83 20.13 2.03
N ASN A 831 -35.04 21.44 2.28
CA ASN A 831 -34.19 22.51 1.73
C ASN A 831 -34.16 22.53 0.19
N THR A 832 -35.33 22.35 -0.44
CA THR A 832 -35.48 22.29 -1.89
C THR A 832 -36.47 23.28 -2.40
N VAL A 833 -36.33 23.68 -3.65
CA VAL A 833 -37.22 24.61 -4.36
C VAL A 833 -37.57 24.10 -5.74
N VAL A 834 -38.72 24.42 -6.24
CA VAL A 834 -39.15 24.19 -7.62
C VAL A 834 -39.07 25.49 -8.42
N GLN A 835 -38.64 25.40 -9.66
CA GLN A 835 -38.57 26.55 -10.55
C GLN A 835 -39.99 26.95 -10.98
N GLN A 836 -40.37 28.22 -10.78
CA GLN A 836 -41.63 28.80 -11.24
C GLN A 836 -41.35 30.03 -12.11
N GLY A 837 -41.52 29.87 -13.42
CA GLY A 837 -41.19 30.91 -14.37
C GLY A 837 -39.70 31.30 -14.28
N SER A 838 -39.41 32.58 -14.00
CA SER A 838 -38.05 33.06 -13.78
C SER A 838 -37.59 33.03 -12.31
N GLY A 839 -38.46 32.60 -11.38
CA GLY A 839 -38.16 32.54 -9.94
C GLY A 839 -38.23 31.12 -9.37
N TYR A 840 -38.18 31.03 -8.05
CA TYR A 840 -38.26 29.77 -7.31
C TYR A 840 -39.29 29.85 -6.19
N ALA A 841 -39.98 28.75 -5.90
CA ALA A 841 -40.85 28.55 -4.76
C ALA A 841 -40.41 27.34 -3.91
N GLU A 842 -40.80 27.36 -2.62
CA GLU A 842 -40.55 26.21 -1.73
C GLU A 842 -41.21 24.94 -2.30
N ASN A 843 -40.46 23.82 -2.26
CA ASN A 843 -40.98 22.53 -2.67
C ASN A 843 -42.04 22.03 -1.66
N THR A 844 -43.15 21.57 -2.17
CA THR A 844 -44.28 20.98 -1.38
C THR A 844 -44.62 19.56 -1.88
N VAL A 845 -43.92 19.06 -2.89
CA VAL A 845 -44.20 17.76 -3.50
C VAL A 845 -43.54 16.66 -2.68
N ALA A 846 -44.33 15.74 -2.16
CA ALA A 846 -43.84 14.56 -1.46
C ALA A 846 -43.37 13.50 -2.45
N VAL A 847 -42.31 12.81 -2.10
CA VAL A 847 -41.72 11.70 -2.89
C VAL A 847 -41.59 10.45 -2.02
N THR A 848 -41.64 9.29 -2.65
CA THR A 848 -41.34 8.04 -1.95
C THR A 848 -39.84 7.89 -1.71
N PRO A 849 -39.40 7.26 -0.61
CA PRO A 849 -37.99 6.97 -0.39
C PRO A 849 -37.35 6.19 -1.55
N GLN A 850 -38.06 5.27 -2.18
CA GLN A 850 -37.59 4.52 -3.34
C GLN A 850 -37.25 5.47 -4.50
N ASN A 851 -38.18 6.31 -4.93
CA ASN A 851 -37.97 7.23 -6.05
C ASN A 851 -36.82 8.20 -5.77
N TYR A 852 -36.68 8.68 -4.52
CA TYR A 852 -35.60 9.56 -4.12
C TYR A 852 -34.24 8.86 -4.24
N TRP A 853 -34.06 7.66 -3.65
CA TRP A 853 -32.80 6.97 -3.65
C TRP A 853 -32.44 6.38 -5.03
N GLU A 854 -33.42 5.96 -5.82
CA GLU A 854 -33.22 5.55 -7.21
C GLU A 854 -32.78 6.72 -8.09
N ARG A 855 -33.37 7.93 -7.91
CA ARG A 855 -32.94 9.13 -8.65
C ARG A 855 -31.48 9.45 -8.36
N ILE A 856 -31.07 9.44 -7.11
CA ILE A 856 -29.70 9.76 -6.69
C ILE A 856 -28.74 8.62 -7.07
N GLY A 857 -29.16 7.36 -6.93
CA GLY A 857 -28.34 6.19 -7.21
C GLY A 857 -28.18 5.87 -8.69
N SER A 858 -29.05 6.35 -9.57
CA SER A 858 -28.98 6.15 -11.02
C SER A 858 -28.12 7.19 -11.76
N THR A 859 -27.57 8.17 -11.06
CA THR A 859 -26.67 9.17 -11.65
C THR A 859 -25.36 8.53 -12.02
N GLY A 860 -25.04 8.46 -13.34
CA GLY A 860 -24.04 7.53 -13.82
C GLY A 860 -24.42 6.09 -13.45
N ASN A 861 -23.49 5.15 -13.44
CA ASN A 861 -23.79 3.77 -13.03
C ASN A 861 -23.71 3.56 -11.52
N TYR A 862 -23.15 4.50 -10.75
CA TYR A 862 -22.76 4.30 -9.35
C TYR A 862 -23.25 5.39 -8.40
N GLY A 863 -24.18 6.24 -8.83
CA GLY A 863 -24.86 7.23 -8.01
C GLY A 863 -24.16 8.58 -7.92
N LEU A 864 -24.87 9.56 -7.37
CA LEU A 864 -24.46 10.97 -7.31
C LEU A 864 -23.24 11.18 -6.41
N PRO A 865 -22.10 11.62 -6.94
CA PRO A 865 -20.86 11.77 -6.18
C PRO A 865 -20.94 12.70 -4.97
N GLU A 866 -21.74 13.78 -5.04
CA GLU A 866 -21.94 14.67 -3.88
C GLU A 866 -22.49 13.93 -2.67
N VAL A 867 -23.41 12.99 -2.86
CA VAL A 867 -24.08 12.25 -1.76
C VAL A 867 -23.21 11.12 -1.23
N TYR A 868 -22.49 10.45 -2.11
CA TYR A 868 -21.72 9.24 -1.76
C TYR A 868 -20.23 9.47 -1.59
N THR A 869 -19.79 10.73 -1.50
CA THR A 869 -18.43 11.09 -1.09
C THR A 869 -18.43 11.45 0.40
N TYR A 870 -17.76 10.62 1.18
CA TYR A 870 -17.72 10.71 2.64
C TYR A 870 -16.34 11.21 3.11
N SER A 871 -16.30 11.82 4.30
CA SER A 871 -15.03 12.12 4.97
C SER A 871 -14.30 10.82 5.32
N ALA A 872 -13.01 10.75 4.98
CA ALA A 872 -12.13 9.64 5.31
C ALA A 872 -11.50 9.79 6.72
N THR A 873 -11.93 10.80 7.50
CA THR A 873 -11.48 11.00 8.88
C THR A 873 -11.81 9.78 9.72
N ASN A 874 -10.78 9.24 10.37
CA ASN A 874 -10.95 8.15 11.32
C ASN A 874 -9.89 8.18 12.42
N VAL A 875 -10.28 7.68 13.60
CA VAL A 875 -9.41 7.42 14.74
C VAL A 875 -9.63 5.98 15.17
N ARG A 876 -8.55 5.22 15.23
CA ARG A 876 -8.61 3.78 15.42
C ARG A 876 -7.62 3.30 16.47
N LEU A 877 -8.10 2.47 17.39
CA LEU A 877 -7.24 1.61 18.19
C LEU A 877 -6.78 0.46 17.29
N ARG A 878 -5.60 0.62 16.69
CA ARG A 878 -5.13 -0.25 15.62
C ARG A 878 -4.73 -1.62 16.08
N ASN A 879 -3.95 -1.68 17.16
CA ASN A 879 -3.59 -2.96 17.78
C ASN A 879 -3.42 -2.82 19.27
N ILE A 880 -3.60 -3.95 19.96
CA ILE A 880 -3.21 -4.20 21.34
C ILE A 880 -2.46 -5.52 21.35
N THR A 881 -1.27 -5.51 21.96
CA THR A 881 -0.47 -6.72 22.19
C THR A 881 -0.24 -6.88 23.68
N PHE A 882 -0.59 -8.04 24.21
CA PHE A 882 -0.28 -8.45 25.58
C PHE A 882 0.66 -9.64 25.54
N GLY A 883 1.74 -9.61 26.29
CA GLY A 883 2.74 -10.66 26.31
C GLY A 883 3.31 -10.92 27.68
N TYR A 884 3.86 -12.11 27.85
CA TYR A 884 4.62 -12.50 29.04
C TYR A 884 5.94 -13.15 28.63
N GLU A 885 7.03 -12.61 29.13
CA GLU A 885 8.37 -13.17 28.96
C GLU A 885 8.78 -13.88 30.28
N PHE A 886 9.06 -15.17 30.14
CA PHE A 886 9.42 -16.01 31.28
C PHE A 886 10.80 -15.63 31.81
N ASN A 887 10.90 -15.47 33.14
CA ASN A 887 12.15 -15.19 33.81
C ASN A 887 13.16 -16.35 33.60
N ARG A 888 14.44 -16.03 33.38
CA ARG A 888 15.53 -17.02 33.26
C ARG A 888 15.56 -18.03 34.42
N GLN A 889 15.17 -17.63 35.65
CA GLN A 889 15.09 -18.54 36.77
C GLN A 889 14.03 -19.64 36.62
N MET A 890 12.89 -19.33 35.99
CA MET A 890 11.83 -20.28 35.66
C MET A 890 12.25 -21.28 34.60
N LEU A 891 13.16 -20.87 33.71
CA LEU A 891 13.64 -21.67 32.60
C LEU A 891 14.87 -22.55 32.94
N LYS A 892 15.47 -22.41 34.13
CA LYS A 892 16.71 -23.10 34.51
C LYS A 892 16.69 -24.63 34.37
N LYS A 893 15.51 -25.26 34.43
CA LYS A 893 15.32 -26.71 34.29
C LYS A 893 14.85 -27.12 32.90
N THR A 894 14.81 -26.18 31.94
CA THR A 894 14.37 -26.42 30.55
C THR A 894 15.54 -26.17 29.60
N PRO A 895 15.51 -26.68 28.36
CA PRO A 895 16.52 -26.38 27.35
C PRO A 895 16.39 -24.95 26.79
N PHE A 896 15.36 -24.19 27.19
CA PHE A 896 15.06 -22.86 26.66
C PHE A 896 15.79 -21.77 27.44
N GLN A 897 16.38 -20.82 26.71
CA GLN A 897 17.02 -19.63 27.30
C GLN A 897 16.03 -18.48 27.43
N ARG A 898 15.06 -18.40 26.51
CA ARG A 898 14.01 -17.39 26.46
C ARG A 898 12.72 -18.02 25.97
N VAL A 899 11.62 -17.74 26.63
CA VAL A 899 10.27 -18.10 26.21
C VAL A 899 9.40 -16.85 26.35
N ARG A 900 8.69 -16.50 25.28
CA ARG A 900 7.71 -15.41 25.26
C ARG A 900 6.39 -15.91 24.70
N LEU A 901 5.31 -15.63 25.39
CA LEU A 901 3.94 -15.83 24.91
C LEU A 901 3.31 -14.46 24.67
N SER A 902 2.60 -14.29 23.59
CA SER A 902 1.89 -13.03 23.32
C SER A 902 0.58 -13.28 22.59
N ALA A 903 -0.41 -12.43 22.88
CA ALA A 903 -1.66 -12.32 22.16
C ALA A 903 -1.77 -10.92 21.58
N THR A 904 -2.11 -10.82 20.31
CA THR A 904 -2.28 -9.55 19.61
C THR A 904 -3.66 -9.50 18.98
N CYS A 905 -4.36 -8.39 19.19
CA CYS A 905 -5.60 -8.06 18.48
C CYS A 905 -5.33 -6.86 17.57
N ASN A 906 -5.60 -7.02 16.27
CA ASN A 906 -5.51 -5.95 15.28
C ASN A 906 -6.90 -5.41 14.96
N ASN A 907 -7.01 -4.11 14.58
CA ASN A 907 -8.26 -3.42 14.31
C ASN A 907 -9.26 -3.56 15.47
N VAL A 908 -8.82 -3.19 16.68
CA VAL A 908 -9.56 -3.46 17.92
C VAL A 908 -10.84 -2.65 17.99
N TRP A 909 -10.76 -1.36 17.65
CA TRP A 909 -11.91 -0.46 17.77
C TRP A 909 -11.73 0.80 16.90
N MET A 910 -12.82 1.16 16.21
CA MET A 910 -12.95 2.48 15.53
C MET A 910 -13.53 3.46 16.53
N ILE A 911 -12.65 4.30 17.08
CA ILE A 911 -13.05 5.34 18.07
C ILE A 911 -13.90 6.40 17.39
N HIS A 912 -13.54 6.77 16.15
CA HIS A 912 -14.28 7.70 15.31
C HIS A 912 -14.17 7.32 13.84
N TYR A 913 -15.28 7.39 13.10
CA TYR A 913 -15.33 7.20 11.65
C TYR A 913 -16.64 7.77 11.08
N ASN A 914 -16.67 8.14 9.80
CA ASN A 914 -17.81 8.74 9.14
C ASN A 914 -18.53 7.81 8.15
N LEU A 915 -17.94 6.66 7.83
CA LEU A 915 -18.51 5.70 6.91
C LEU A 915 -18.39 4.29 7.49
N SER A 916 -19.53 3.63 7.76
CA SER A 916 -19.57 2.26 8.28
C SER A 916 -19.09 1.19 7.27
N LEU A 917 -18.86 1.58 6.01
CA LEU A 917 -18.47 0.68 4.92
C LEU A 917 -16.97 0.60 4.67
N ILE A 918 -16.14 1.17 5.54
CA ILE A 918 -14.71 1.31 5.24
C ILE A 918 -14.00 -0.02 5.48
N HIS A 919 -13.77 -0.76 4.41
CA HIS A 919 -12.64 -1.66 4.30
C HIS A 919 -11.37 -0.81 4.11
N ILE A 920 -10.85 -0.26 5.20
CA ILE A 920 -9.56 0.44 5.19
C ILE A 920 -8.49 -0.51 5.69
#